data_aff99a52762e833b7c443bb6bd026b04
#
_entry.id   aff99a52762e833b7c443bb6bd026b04
#
_cell.length_a   1.000
_cell.length_b   1.000
_cell.length_c   1.000
_cell.angle_alpha   90.00
_cell.angle_beta   90.00
_cell.angle_gamma   90.00
#
_symmetry.space_group_name_H-M   'P 1'
#
loop_
_entity.id
_entity.type
_entity.pdbx_description
1 polymer ?
#
loop_
_entity_poly.entity_id
_entity_poly.type
_entity_poly.pdbx_seq_one_letter_code
_entity_poly.pdbx_strand_id
1 'polypeptide(L)'
;MARRSVDASHSEPLAVQRKGLVRRSDAGHARSVTRALGWLIARAMTPTLIQRAVFDALGAPGALLVTAPTGSGKTEAVMLPLLAALDERLAAPSSAPATVRILYVAPVRALVDGHVSRLREMVSGLDARLRVDARTGDSSTQHRARLRRSPPEVLITTPETLGVMLATETRAMLAGVECVVLDEVHQLAAGKRGALFAATLEVLDAHVVAQGHARPRRVALSATARPLDALAAWVSEGARVGSAGGGAAPALELADPVMDAAFPTGGWLWRAALPTVARALATHEGTTLVFVSARARAEQWTLALRDVLPARMAVACFHGSLSVEERAAVAGGLAARSLRAVVATSGLETGVDLPAVSRVVVLSSPPSVTRLLQAAGRADHRPGCAPRASVVPTSALDLVRCAAVLRAARDADLEDVDMRAFDLDVAAQAVLARVALGPCTRDEIARTLRGAWPFRDLDDDDLDAVLNYLATGGDGLAAYPELARVVSDGERWALSSKRSLRKYLQGIGTIVSDVVVPVRNGAFTVGQVEGRFAGLLEPGDCFVLGARTWRVATLSAGEIQVRPARSAKTTVPSWAGSRAAQSERVSASCERVWRDLDEATREGSRDAQRDRVRAVLATGVENTRAVHQLVRAQRAVSALPTTERFVVECVRDGKRLHVVAFTLAGATANEVIARAIGARVRRATGAGCEVSVNDECACVTFAKLARAPDEETLRAWLSPHELFDDLLDSLDGGVLAAAYFREVARVAQLWSPERHRGAVTPGLLYDVLRKHDPDHLLLRALRFTLWTALDGPRAERRLTELARRPWHIAALAAPSALSIPVFAWAMRDAVAPDDPEAALAAAAHALFQRAAALAGDDA
;
A
#
# COMPACT_ATOMS: atom_id res chain seq x y z
N MET A 1 13.85 15.46 33.06
CA MET A 1 13.80 16.94 33.30
C MET A 1 14.35 17.64 32.07
N ALA A 2 13.76 18.76 31.71
CA ALA A 2 14.01 19.68 30.62
C ALA A 2 13.20 19.41 29.31
N ARG A 3 11.96 19.91 29.35
CA ARG A 3 11.17 20.25 28.16
C ARG A 3 11.86 21.40 27.41
N ARG A 4 12.26 21.20 26.18
CA ARG A 4 12.45 22.30 25.23
C ARG A 4 11.24 22.33 24.30
N SER A 5 10.49 23.41 24.41
CA SER A 5 9.47 23.82 23.47
C SER A 5 10.11 24.05 22.10
N VAL A 6 9.67 23.31 21.10
CA VAL A 6 10.01 23.61 19.70
C VAL A 6 8.91 24.51 19.18
N ASP A 7 9.28 25.78 18.97
CA ASP A 7 8.49 26.77 18.29
C ASP A 7 8.11 26.29 16.89
N ALA A 8 6.83 26.36 16.61
CA ALA A 8 6.27 26.15 15.28
C ALA A 8 6.68 27.33 14.38
N SER A 9 7.84 27.25 13.74
CA SER A 9 8.18 28.16 12.66
C SER A 9 7.41 27.77 11.41
N HIS A 10 6.49 28.64 11.02
CA HIS A 10 5.76 28.62 9.75
C HIS A 10 6.74 28.47 8.57
N SER A 11 6.58 27.38 7.82
CA SER A 11 7.15 27.30 6.48
C SER A 11 6.38 28.25 5.57
N GLU A 12 6.93 29.46 5.38
CA GLU A 12 6.42 30.37 4.34
C GLU A 12 6.58 29.70 2.97
N PRO A 13 5.55 29.73 2.12
CA PRO A 13 5.69 29.37 0.71
C PRO A 13 6.68 30.34 0.08
N LEU A 14 7.61 29.80 -0.76
CA LEU A 14 8.58 30.57 -1.52
C LEU A 14 7.90 31.69 -2.30
N ALA A 15 7.67 32.79 -1.63
CA ALA A 15 7.29 34.06 -2.25
C ALA A 15 8.47 34.56 -3.05
N VAL A 16 8.23 34.80 -4.33
CA VAL A 16 9.17 35.36 -5.29
C VAL A 16 9.82 36.64 -4.75
N GLN A 17 10.98 36.50 -4.12
CA GLN A 17 11.87 37.66 -3.91
C GLN A 17 12.59 37.94 -5.23
N ARG A 18 12.07 38.90 -5.99
CA ARG A 18 12.81 39.54 -7.07
C ARG A 18 13.84 40.48 -6.47
N LYS A 19 15.12 40.12 -6.62
CA LYS A 19 16.22 41.04 -7.04
C LYS A 19 17.61 40.43 -6.71
N GLY A 20 18.38 40.21 -7.78
CA GLY A 20 19.83 40.44 -7.83
C GLY A 20 20.70 39.36 -7.16
N LEU A 21 21.13 38.38 -7.98
CA LEU A 21 22.54 37.91 -8.01
C LEU A 21 22.69 36.80 -9.07
N VAL A 22 22.87 37.20 -10.31
CA VAL A 22 23.23 36.29 -11.40
C VAL A 22 24.72 36.00 -11.31
N ARG A 23 25.13 34.81 -10.85
CA ARG A 23 26.52 34.32 -10.94
C ARG A 23 26.72 33.54 -12.23
N ARG A 24 27.92 33.57 -12.78
CA ARG A 24 28.32 33.02 -14.09
C ARG A 24 28.06 31.50 -14.33
N SER A 25 27.61 30.71 -13.35
CA SER A 25 27.10 29.34 -13.54
C SER A 25 25.69 29.30 -14.17
N ASP A 26 24.99 30.44 -14.29
CA ASP A 26 23.59 30.55 -14.61
C ASP A 26 23.27 30.55 -16.10
N ALA A 27 24.27 30.79 -16.96
CA ALA A 27 24.03 30.89 -18.41
C ALA A 27 23.64 29.52 -19.04
N GLY A 28 24.22 28.42 -18.55
CA GLY A 28 23.86 27.06 -19.00
C GLY A 28 22.47 26.67 -18.53
N HIS A 29 22.16 26.96 -17.26
CA HIS A 29 20.83 26.70 -16.70
C HIS A 29 19.75 27.53 -17.42
N ALA A 30 20.01 28.81 -17.66
CA ALA A 30 19.08 29.68 -18.37
C ALA A 30 18.78 29.17 -19.80
N ARG A 31 19.79 28.67 -20.53
CA ARG A 31 19.58 28.05 -21.86
C ARG A 31 18.73 26.78 -21.76
N SER A 32 19.02 25.89 -20.82
CA SER A 32 18.26 24.66 -20.63
C SER A 32 16.79 24.93 -20.29
N VAL A 33 16.51 25.95 -19.44
CA VAL A 33 15.16 26.41 -19.14
C VAL A 33 14.50 27.02 -20.36
N THR A 34 15.23 27.80 -21.18
CA THR A 34 14.70 28.37 -22.42
C THR A 34 14.30 27.28 -23.42
N ARG A 35 15.09 26.22 -23.58
CA ARG A 35 14.74 25.06 -24.41
C ARG A 35 13.52 24.32 -23.86
N ALA A 36 13.43 24.13 -22.55
CA ALA A 36 12.26 23.54 -21.89
C ALA A 36 10.97 24.34 -22.11
N LEU A 37 11.05 25.67 -22.00
CA LEU A 37 9.92 26.58 -22.32
C LEU A 37 9.54 26.51 -23.80
N GLY A 38 10.51 26.47 -24.72
CA GLY A 38 10.29 26.29 -26.14
C GLY A 38 9.52 25.01 -26.46
N TRP A 39 9.85 23.90 -25.79
CA TRP A 39 9.14 22.62 -25.93
C TRP A 39 7.65 22.73 -25.51
N LEU A 40 7.35 23.42 -24.38
CA LEU A 40 5.98 23.64 -23.91
C LEU A 40 5.22 24.54 -24.87
N ILE A 41 5.79 25.64 -25.32
CA ILE A 41 5.18 26.62 -26.25
C ILE A 41 4.85 25.95 -27.58
N ALA A 42 5.75 25.14 -28.13
CA ALA A 42 5.54 24.42 -29.38
C ALA A 42 4.32 23.47 -29.36
N ARG A 43 3.88 23.08 -28.14
CA ARG A 43 2.68 22.26 -27.89
C ARG A 43 1.47 23.05 -27.45
N ALA A 44 1.51 24.37 -27.57
CA ALA A 44 0.49 25.30 -27.09
C ALA A 44 0.19 25.12 -25.57
N MET A 45 1.21 24.73 -24.78
CA MET A 45 1.10 24.55 -23.33
C MET A 45 1.65 25.80 -22.63
N THR A 46 0.86 26.33 -21.69
CA THR A 46 1.35 27.36 -20.77
C THR A 46 2.06 26.71 -19.60
N PRO A 47 3.30 27.13 -19.23
CA PRO A 47 4.00 26.58 -18.07
C PRO A 47 3.17 26.72 -16.79
N THR A 48 2.99 25.62 -16.10
CA THR A 48 2.29 25.56 -14.81
C THR A 48 3.11 26.22 -13.70
N LEU A 49 2.47 26.54 -12.57
CA LEU A 49 3.14 27.13 -11.41
C LEU A 49 4.30 26.26 -10.92
N ILE A 50 4.09 24.95 -10.86
CA ILE A 50 5.15 24.02 -10.43
C ILE A 50 6.30 23.96 -11.42
N GLN A 51 6.04 24.01 -12.73
CA GLN A 51 7.10 24.02 -13.74
C GLN A 51 7.99 25.25 -13.60
N ARG A 52 7.40 26.43 -13.40
CA ARG A 52 8.18 27.67 -13.18
C ARG A 52 9.01 27.59 -11.90
N ALA A 53 8.40 27.17 -10.78
CA ALA A 53 9.10 27.05 -9.50
C ALA A 53 10.25 26.03 -9.55
N VAL A 54 10.06 24.91 -10.24
CA VAL A 54 11.09 23.86 -10.38
C VAL A 54 12.20 24.29 -11.33
N PHE A 55 11.88 24.99 -12.42
CA PHE A 55 12.91 25.53 -13.32
C PHE A 55 13.89 26.43 -12.58
N ASP A 56 13.40 27.31 -11.71
CA ASP A 56 14.28 28.15 -10.87
C ASP A 56 15.05 27.33 -9.85
N ALA A 57 14.37 26.36 -9.19
CA ALA A 57 14.98 25.54 -8.15
C ALA A 57 16.08 24.58 -8.65
N LEU A 58 15.99 24.09 -9.89
CA LEU A 58 16.98 23.19 -10.48
C LEU A 58 18.32 23.85 -10.74
N GLY A 59 18.38 25.17 -10.90
CA GLY A 59 19.61 25.93 -11.05
C GLY A 59 20.51 25.92 -9.82
N ALA A 60 19.99 25.72 -8.63
CA ALA A 60 20.78 25.65 -7.42
C ALA A 60 21.24 24.19 -7.13
N PRO A 61 22.45 24.01 -6.55
CA PRO A 61 22.97 22.69 -6.20
C PRO A 61 22.17 22.00 -5.09
N GLY A 62 22.40 20.70 -4.90
CA GLY A 62 21.80 19.90 -3.83
C GLY A 62 20.55 19.14 -4.29
N ALA A 63 20.03 18.32 -3.39
CA ALA A 63 18.85 17.52 -3.63
C ALA A 63 17.56 18.37 -3.64
N LEU A 64 16.53 17.89 -4.36
CA LEU A 64 15.26 18.59 -4.51
C LEU A 64 14.11 17.61 -4.38
N LEU A 65 13.15 17.92 -3.51
CA LEU A 65 11.85 17.26 -3.45
C LEU A 65 10.80 18.16 -4.10
N VAL A 66 10.16 17.68 -5.17
CA VAL A 66 9.09 18.37 -5.90
C VAL A 66 7.77 17.75 -5.53
N THR A 67 6.87 18.52 -4.93
CA THR A 67 5.53 18.05 -4.56
C THR A 67 4.44 18.90 -5.20
N ALA A 68 3.52 18.25 -5.89
CA ALA A 68 2.35 18.87 -6.48
C ALA A 68 1.31 17.80 -6.86
N PRO A 69 0.03 18.14 -7.02
CA PRO A 69 -1.01 17.19 -7.43
C PRO A 69 -0.66 16.42 -8.71
N THR A 70 -1.32 15.27 -8.90
CA THR A 70 -1.21 14.51 -10.16
C THR A 70 -1.68 15.37 -11.34
N GLY A 71 -1.08 15.18 -12.53
CA GLY A 71 -1.41 15.98 -13.73
C GLY A 71 -0.88 17.41 -13.75
N SER A 72 -0.14 17.88 -12.72
CA SER A 72 0.44 19.22 -12.65
C SER A 72 1.65 19.47 -13.56
N GLY A 73 2.18 18.42 -14.22
CA GLY A 73 3.35 18.52 -15.08
C GLY A 73 4.69 18.43 -14.33
N LYS A 74 4.76 17.72 -13.19
CA LYS A 74 5.98 17.51 -12.40
C LYS A 74 7.11 16.87 -13.19
N THR A 75 6.79 15.84 -13.97
CA THR A 75 7.78 15.12 -14.76
C THR A 75 8.45 16.03 -15.81
N GLU A 76 7.66 16.80 -16.52
CA GLU A 76 8.15 17.81 -17.47
C GLU A 76 8.94 18.90 -16.77
N ALA A 77 8.49 19.34 -15.59
CA ALA A 77 9.17 20.36 -14.79
C ALA A 77 10.61 19.96 -14.47
N VAL A 78 10.85 18.70 -14.18
CA VAL A 78 12.19 18.18 -13.82
C VAL A 78 12.95 17.70 -15.04
N MET A 79 12.32 16.89 -15.91
CA MET A 79 13.05 16.20 -16.97
C MET A 79 13.41 17.11 -18.14
N LEU A 80 12.57 18.07 -18.56
CA LEU A 80 12.90 18.95 -19.70
C LEU A 80 14.20 19.74 -19.48
N PRO A 81 14.39 20.45 -18.36
CA PRO A 81 15.66 21.16 -18.11
C PRO A 81 16.86 20.21 -17.95
N LEU A 82 16.67 19.04 -17.30
CA LEU A 82 17.76 18.08 -17.10
C LEU A 82 18.21 17.48 -18.43
N LEU A 83 17.27 17.10 -19.31
CA LEU A 83 17.59 16.59 -20.65
C LEU A 83 18.28 17.64 -21.52
N ALA A 84 17.79 18.87 -21.53
CA ALA A 84 18.41 19.97 -22.25
C ALA A 84 19.83 20.26 -21.77
N ALA A 85 20.05 20.31 -20.45
CA ALA A 85 21.37 20.51 -19.86
C ALA A 85 22.33 19.34 -20.15
N LEU A 86 21.85 18.12 -20.13
CA LEU A 86 22.66 16.94 -20.45
C LEU A 86 23.08 16.94 -21.92
N ASP A 87 22.14 17.22 -22.85
CA ASP A 87 22.41 17.30 -24.28
C ASP A 87 23.48 18.34 -24.60
N GLU A 88 23.40 19.54 -24.00
CA GLU A 88 24.41 20.60 -24.16
C GLU A 88 25.80 20.16 -23.67
N ARG A 89 25.89 19.47 -22.54
CA ARG A 89 27.19 18.99 -22.03
C ARG A 89 27.80 17.89 -22.89
N LEU A 90 26.96 17.00 -23.44
CA LEU A 90 27.41 15.91 -24.32
C LEU A 90 27.65 16.31 -25.77
N ALA A 91 27.31 17.55 -26.16
CA ALA A 91 27.61 18.07 -27.48
C ALA A 91 29.12 18.18 -27.75
N ALA A 92 29.94 18.30 -26.71
CA ALA A 92 31.40 18.27 -26.82
C ALA A 92 31.89 16.82 -27.03
N PRO A 93 32.81 16.56 -27.98
CA PRO A 93 33.42 15.25 -28.18
C PRO A 93 34.07 14.75 -26.89
N SER A 94 33.70 13.55 -26.43
CA SER A 94 34.30 12.91 -25.25
C SER A 94 34.80 11.53 -25.61
N SER A 95 36.03 11.20 -25.19
CA SER A 95 36.63 9.87 -25.29
C SER A 95 36.20 8.95 -24.14
N ALA A 96 35.39 9.45 -23.19
CA ALA A 96 34.93 8.66 -22.05
C ALA A 96 33.95 7.57 -22.48
N PRO A 97 33.99 6.39 -21.83
CA PRO A 97 33.02 5.33 -22.07
C PRO A 97 31.60 5.82 -21.93
N ALA A 98 30.69 5.32 -22.80
CA ALA A 98 29.27 5.60 -22.65
C ALA A 98 28.74 5.00 -21.36
N THR A 99 28.13 5.84 -20.52
CA THR A 99 27.52 5.46 -19.24
C THR A 99 26.19 6.16 -19.07
N VAL A 100 25.35 5.61 -18.20
CA VAL A 100 24.10 6.28 -17.77
C VAL A 100 24.47 7.57 -17.04
N ARG A 101 23.82 8.68 -17.41
CA ARG A 101 23.99 10.00 -16.78
C ARG A 101 22.80 10.37 -15.90
N ILE A 102 21.59 10.09 -16.38
CA ILE A 102 20.35 10.26 -15.61
C ILE A 102 19.75 8.88 -15.36
N LEU A 103 19.59 8.54 -14.09
CA LEU A 103 18.89 7.34 -13.65
C LEU A 103 17.50 7.73 -13.15
N TYR A 104 16.46 7.27 -13.84
CA TYR A 104 15.06 7.50 -13.46
C TYR A 104 14.51 6.24 -12.77
N VAL A 105 14.07 6.35 -11.51
CA VAL A 105 13.58 5.22 -10.74
C VAL A 105 12.08 5.34 -10.54
N ALA A 106 11.34 4.41 -11.14
CA ALA A 106 9.89 4.29 -10.98
C ALA A 106 9.53 3.24 -9.91
N PRO A 107 8.49 3.46 -9.10
CA PRO A 107 8.13 2.54 -8.01
C PRO A 107 7.65 1.18 -8.48
N VAL A 108 7.04 1.09 -9.66
CA VAL A 108 6.47 -0.14 -10.21
C VAL A 108 6.76 -0.29 -11.70
N ARG A 109 6.87 -1.54 -12.16
CA ARG A 109 7.18 -1.87 -13.57
C ARG A 109 6.16 -1.32 -14.56
N ALA A 110 4.89 -1.31 -14.19
CA ALA A 110 3.80 -0.85 -15.05
C ALA A 110 3.94 0.62 -15.53
N LEU A 111 4.73 1.43 -14.81
CA LEU A 111 4.99 2.82 -15.14
C LEU A 111 6.11 3.00 -16.16
N VAL A 112 7.01 2.02 -16.24
CA VAL A 112 8.28 2.17 -16.95
C VAL A 112 8.07 2.44 -18.43
N ASP A 113 7.20 1.69 -19.09
CA ASP A 113 6.97 1.83 -20.55
C ASP A 113 6.34 3.19 -20.90
N GLY A 114 5.41 3.67 -20.07
CA GLY A 114 4.82 5.01 -20.18
C GLY A 114 5.88 6.11 -20.04
N HIS A 115 6.77 5.98 -19.06
CA HIS A 115 7.86 6.94 -18.88
C HIS A 115 8.88 6.90 -20.03
N VAL A 116 9.21 5.71 -20.57
CA VAL A 116 10.08 5.60 -21.75
C VAL A 116 9.51 6.37 -22.92
N SER A 117 8.23 6.16 -23.22
CA SER A 117 7.56 6.83 -24.33
C SER A 117 7.53 8.35 -24.15
N ARG A 118 7.17 8.81 -22.93
CA ARG A 118 7.11 10.23 -22.58
C ARG A 118 8.48 10.92 -22.63
N LEU A 119 9.53 10.28 -22.09
CA LEU A 119 10.88 10.85 -22.14
C LEU A 119 11.48 10.86 -23.54
N ARG A 120 11.16 9.85 -24.37
CA ARG A 120 11.54 9.86 -25.80
C ARG A 120 10.86 11.00 -26.58
N GLU A 121 9.59 11.29 -26.28
CA GLU A 121 8.88 12.43 -26.84
C GLU A 121 9.53 13.76 -26.43
N MET A 122 9.93 13.90 -25.14
CA MET A 122 10.65 15.08 -24.67
C MET A 122 12.00 15.25 -25.40
N VAL A 123 12.80 14.17 -25.50
CA VAL A 123 14.09 14.16 -26.20
C VAL A 123 13.91 14.56 -27.67
N SER A 124 12.96 13.95 -28.38
CA SER A 124 12.66 14.28 -29.77
C SER A 124 12.24 15.74 -29.94
N GLY A 125 11.36 16.23 -29.07
CA GLY A 125 10.86 17.61 -29.20
C GLY A 125 11.84 18.67 -28.68
N LEU A 126 12.91 18.28 -27.99
CA LEU A 126 14.06 19.13 -27.66
C LEU A 126 15.14 19.10 -28.75
N ASP A 127 14.98 18.29 -29.80
CA ASP A 127 16.01 17.99 -30.80
C ASP A 127 17.33 17.54 -30.14
N ALA A 128 17.21 16.77 -29.05
CA ALA A 128 18.35 16.29 -28.29
C ALA A 128 18.82 14.91 -28.77
N ARG A 129 20.16 14.67 -28.74
CA ARG A 129 20.77 13.42 -29.22
C ARG A 129 20.89 12.33 -28.17
N LEU A 130 20.03 12.37 -27.13
CA LEU A 130 20.07 11.46 -26.01
C LEU A 130 19.27 10.19 -26.31
N ARG A 131 19.77 9.06 -25.83
CA ARG A 131 19.07 7.78 -25.89
C ARG A 131 18.39 7.53 -24.56
N VAL A 132 17.10 7.14 -24.64
CA VAL A 132 16.27 6.75 -23.51
C VAL A 132 15.91 5.30 -23.64
N ASP A 133 16.23 4.49 -22.65
CA ASP A 133 15.85 3.08 -22.59
C ASP A 133 15.51 2.66 -21.15
N ALA A 134 14.97 1.46 -20.98
CA ALA A 134 14.61 0.95 -19.67
C ALA A 134 15.20 -0.42 -19.38
N ARG A 135 15.42 -0.69 -18.09
CA ARG A 135 15.72 -2.02 -17.59
C ARG A 135 14.85 -2.36 -16.42
N THR A 136 14.10 -3.45 -16.52
CA THR A 136 13.26 -4.04 -15.49
C THR A 136 13.57 -5.51 -15.30
N GLY A 137 12.93 -6.16 -14.32
CA GLY A 137 13.03 -7.60 -14.13
C GLY A 137 12.60 -8.42 -15.36
N ASP A 138 11.66 -7.87 -16.16
CA ASP A 138 11.07 -8.54 -17.33
C ASP A 138 11.88 -8.33 -18.62
N SER A 139 12.94 -7.51 -18.57
CA SER A 139 13.81 -7.26 -19.75
C SER A 139 14.46 -8.56 -20.22
N SER A 140 14.38 -8.85 -21.52
CA SER A 140 14.97 -10.05 -22.13
C SER A 140 16.50 -10.08 -22.00
N THR A 141 17.08 -11.27 -22.05
CA THR A 141 18.55 -11.44 -22.00
C THR A 141 19.23 -10.68 -23.14
N GLN A 142 18.65 -10.69 -24.34
CA GLN A 142 19.16 -9.96 -25.49
C GLN A 142 19.15 -8.44 -25.26
N HIS A 143 18.04 -7.91 -24.71
CA HIS A 143 17.92 -6.50 -24.37
C HIS A 143 18.97 -6.08 -23.32
N ARG A 144 19.13 -6.88 -22.25
CA ARG A 144 20.16 -6.64 -21.22
C ARG A 144 21.57 -6.63 -21.81
N ALA A 145 21.88 -7.54 -22.73
CA ALA A 145 23.17 -7.58 -23.41
C ALA A 145 23.40 -6.34 -24.30
N ARG A 146 22.37 -5.85 -24.98
CA ARG A 146 22.39 -4.62 -25.77
C ARG A 146 22.71 -3.42 -24.89
N LEU A 147 21.98 -3.23 -23.79
CA LEU A 147 22.17 -2.13 -22.84
C LEU A 147 23.60 -2.12 -22.28
N ARG A 148 24.18 -3.29 -21.98
CA ARG A 148 25.55 -3.39 -21.45
C ARG A 148 26.58 -2.96 -22.49
N ARG A 149 26.38 -3.28 -23.78
CA ARG A 149 27.30 -2.89 -24.85
C ARG A 149 27.19 -1.42 -25.24
N SER A 150 26.00 -0.87 -25.15
CA SER A 150 25.70 0.51 -25.51
C SER A 150 24.74 1.13 -24.50
N PRO A 151 25.22 1.56 -23.33
CA PRO A 151 24.40 2.18 -22.30
C PRO A 151 23.72 3.44 -22.81
N PRO A 152 22.42 3.65 -22.52
CA PRO A 152 21.74 4.91 -22.83
C PRO A 152 22.18 6.00 -21.85
N GLU A 153 22.08 7.26 -22.25
CA GLU A 153 22.33 8.41 -21.40
C GLU A 153 21.26 8.56 -20.30
N VAL A 154 20.03 8.14 -20.58
CA VAL A 154 18.90 8.13 -19.64
C VAL A 154 18.37 6.71 -19.51
N LEU A 155 18.46 6.16 -18.29
CA LEU A 155 17.98 4.80 -17.98
C LEU A 155 16.81 4.86 -17.00
N ILE A 156 15.70 4.20 -17.34
CA ILE A 156 14.57 4.05 -16.44
C ILE A 156 14.62 2.66 -15.81
N THR A 157 14.41 2.57 -14.50
CA THR A 157 14.48 1.29 -13.77
C THR A 157 13.56 1.24 -12.56
N THR A 158 13.58 0.13 -11.82
CA THR A 158 12.89 -0.05 -10.52
C THR A 158 13.91 -0.28 -9.41
N PRO A 159 13.54 -0.07 -8.12
CA PRO A 159 14.43 -0.28 -6.98
C PRO A 159 15.14 -1.64 -6.98
N GLU A 160 14.40 -2.71 -7.18
CA GLU A 160 14.91 -4.07 -7.16
C GLU A 160 15.90 -4.32 -8.32
N THR A 161 15.58 -3.77 -9.48
CA THR A 161 16.44 -3.90 -10.66
C THR A 161 17.75 -3.11 -10.48
N LEU A 162 17.70 -1.95 -9.84
CA LEU A 162 18.90 -1.19 -9.48
C LEU A 162 19.81 -2.01 -8.55
N GLY A 163 19.26 -2.65 -7.52
CA GLY A 163 20.00 -3.56 -6.64
C GLY A 163 20.68 -4.69 -7.41
N VAL A 164 19.99 -5.33 -8.35
CA VAL A 164 20.57 -6.35 -9.24
C VAL A 164 21.69 -5.78 -10.13
N MET A 165 21.52 -4.56 -10.65
CA MET A 165 22.53 -3.92 -11.50
C MET A 165 23.81 -3.66 -10.72
N LEU A 166 23.72 -3.15 -9.49
CA LEU A 166 24.86 -2.85 -8.63
C LEU A 166 25.63 -4.11 -8.21
N ALA A 167 24.92 -5.22 -7.99
CA ALA A 167 25.51 -6.49 -7.59
C ALA A 167 26.10 -7.30 -8.75
N THR A 168 26.00 -6.84 -10.01
CA THR A 168 26.48 -7.54 -11.20
C THR A 168 27.44 -6.67 -12.02
N GLU A 169 28.08 -7.25 -13.06
CA GLU A 169 28.93 -6.52 -13.99
C GLU A 169 28.22 -5.29 -14.63
N THR A 170 26.91 -5.28 -14.63
CA THR A 170 26.13 -4.15 -15.18
C THR A 170 26.28 -2.86 -14.36
N ARG A 171 26.87 -2.92 -13.17
CA ARG A 171 27.22 -1.72 -12.39
C ARG A 171 28.13 -0.76 -13.16
N ALA A 172 28.95 -1.28 -14.08
CA ALA A 172 29.81 -0.43 -14.93
C ALA A 172 29.03 0.61 -15.73
N MET A 173 27.79 0.31 -16.12
CA MET A 173 26.90 1.26 -16.80
C MET A 173 26.51 2.45 -15.91
N LEU A 174 26.51 2.27 -14.59
CA LEU A 174 26.09 3.25 -13.59
C LEU A 174 27.25 4.12 -13.09
N ALA A 175 28.48 3.86 -13.53
CA ALA A 175 29.69 4.55 -13.06
C ALA A 175 29.62 6.08 -13.21
N GLY A 176 28.98 6.57 -14.25
CA GLY A 176 28.89 8.00 -14.58
C GLY A 176 27.54 8.65 -14.25
N VAL A 177 26.73 8.08 -13.37
CA VAL A 177 25.43 8.66 -12.99
C VAL A 177 25.63 9.99 -12.28
N GLU A 178 25.05 11.05 -12.83
CA GLU A 178 25.14 12.42 -12.31
C GLU A 178 23.87 12.84 -11.57
N CYS A 179 22.72 12.29 -11.98
CA CYS A 179 21.42 12.60 -11.38
C CYS A 179 20.55 11.34 -11.26
N VAL A 180 19.93 11.20 -10.10
CA VAL A 180 18.90 10.19 -9.84
C VAL A 180 17.57 10.89 -9.67
N VAL A 181 16.60 10.57 -10.54
CA VAL A 181 15.23 11.06 -10.44
C VAL A 181 14.37 9.97 -9.82
N LEU A 182 13.74 10.28 -8.69
CA LEU A 182 12.91 9.37 -7.89
C LEU A 182 11.45 9.73 -8.13
N ASP A 183 10.74 8.90 -8.88
CA ASP A 183 9.32 9.15 -9.17
C ASP A 183 8.41 8.57 -8.08
N GLU A 184 7.33 9.27 -7.79
CA GLU A 184 6.37 8.90 -6.73
C GLU A 184 7.10 8.49 -5.43
N VAL A 185 8.00 9.36 -4.96
CA VAL A 185 8.93 9.04 -3.85
C VAL A 185 8.20 8.62 -2.57
N HIS A 186 6.96 9.04 -2.35
CA HIS A 186 6.14 8.59 -1.23
C HIS A 186 5.86 7.07 -1.28
N GLN A 187 5.84 6.45 -2.48
CA GLN A 187 5.75 4.99 -2.61
C GLN A 187 7.11 4.31 -2.51
N LEU A 188 8.17 4.99 -2.98
CA LEU A 188 9.54 4.49 -2.91
C LEU A 188 10.09 4.47 -1.48
N ALA A 189 9.65 5.41 -0.63
CA ALA A 189 10.11 5.55 0.75
C ALA A 189 9.35 4.65 1.76
N ALA A 190 8.24 4.03 1.34
CA ALA A 190 7.35 3.34 2.25
C ALA A 190 7.86 1.94 2.68
N GLY A 191 7.75 1.66 3.97
CA GLY A 191 7.97 0.35 4.58
C GLY A 191 9.39 -0.21 4.42
N LYS A 192 9.54 -1.52 4.58
CA LYS A 192 10.82 -2.25 4.39
C LYS A 192 11.43 -2.04 3.01
N ARG A 193 10.58 -1.92 1.98
CA ARG A 193 11.02 -1.66 0.60
C ARG A 193 11.73 -0.32 0.49
N GLY A 194 11.19 0.72 1.12
CA GLY A 194 11.80 2.03 1.16
C GLY A 194 13.10 2.05 1.93
N ALA A 195 13.19 1.31 3.03
CA ALA A 195 14.42 1.19 3.80
C ALA A 195 15.55 0.52 2.97
N LEU A 196 15.27 -0.59 2.31
CA LEU A 196 16.24 -1.26 1.43
C LEU A 196 16.65 -0.37 0.25
N PHE A 197 15.68 0.34 -0.34
CA PHE A 197 15.97 1.21 -1.48
C PHE A 197 16.82 2.41 -1.10
N ALA A 198 16.58 3.02 0.07
CA ALA A 198 17.46 4.09 0.59
C ALA A 198 18.92 3.61 0.73
N ALA A 199 19.13 2.41 1.32
CA ALA A 199 20.47 1.81 1.37
C ALA A 199 21.04 1.52 -0.04
N THR A 200 20.21 1.08 -0.99
CA THR A 200 20.63 0.85 -2.37
C THR A 200 21.11 2.14 -3.06
N LEU A 201 20.50 3.29 -2.74
CA LEU A 201 20.96 4.59 -3.24
C LEU A 201 22.31 4.97 -2.66
N GLU A 202 22.58 4.68 -1.39
CA GLU A 202 23.91 4.89 -0.79
C GLU A 202 24.99 3.96 -1.40
N VAL A 203 24.60 2.72 -1.73
CA VAL A 203 25.46 1.79 -2.46
C VAL A 203 25.77 2.29 -3.87
N LEU A 204 24.80 2.89 -4.57
CA LEU A 204 25.03 3.57 -5.86
C LEU A 204 26.00 4.73 -5.70
N ASP A 205 25.79 5.58 -4.69
CA ASP A 205 26.68 6.73 -4.44
C ASP A 205 28.11 6.27 -4.15
N ALA A 206 28.29 5.23 -3.30
CA ALA A 206 29.59 4.63 -3.03
C ALA A 206 30.24 4.08 -4.30
N HIS A 207 29.47 3.45 -5.20
CA HIS A 207 29.99 2.97 -6.49
C HIS A 207 30.46 4.11 -7.37
N VAL A 208 29.64 5.16 -7.56
CA VAL A 208 29.96 6.30 -8.42
C VAL A 208 31.18 7.07 -7.91
N VAL A 209 31.26 7.28 -6.59
CA VAL A 209 32.41 7.95 -5.96
C VAL A 209 33.68 7.11 -6.10
N ALA A 210 33.61 5.79 -5.95
CA ALA A 210 34.75 4.89 -6.16
C ALA A 210 35.27 4.89 -7.62
N GLN A 211 34.45 5.33 -8.59
CA GLN A 211 34.90 5.54 -9.99
C GLN A 211 35.42 6.94 -10.24
N GLY A 212 35.61 7.76 -9.20
CA GLY A 212 36.19 9.12 -9.31
C GLY A 212 35.19 10.21 -9.70
N HIS A 213 33.87 9.92 -9.65
CA HIS A 213 32.82 10.89 -9.94
C HIS A 213 32.27 11.52 -8.65
N ALA A 214 31.61 12.67 -8.79
CA ALA A 214 30.87 13.28 -7.68
C ALA A 214 29.63 12.44 -7.31
N ARG A 215 29.20 12.55 -6.06
CA ARG A 215 27.94 11.92 -5.58
C ARG A 215 26.77 12.39 -6.46
N PRO A 216 25.91 11.48 -6.97
CA PRO A 216 24.78 11.83 -7.80
C PRO A 216 23.79 12.78 -7.12
N ARG A 217 23.31 13.78 -7.85
CA ARG A 217 22.23 14.65 -7.38
C ARG A 217 20.94 13.86 -7.32
N ARG A 218 20.16 13.99 -6.24
CA ARG A 218 18.84 13.36 -6.12
C ARG A 218 17.75 14.38 -6.35
N VAL A 219 16.80 14.08 -7.24
CA VAL A 219 15.60 14.88 -7.50
C VAL A 219 14.40 13.97 -7.36
N ALA A 220 13.53 14.26 -6.39
CA ALA A 220 12.39 13.42 -6.08
C ALA A 220 11.08 14.10 -6.48
N LEU A 221 10.15 13.31 -7.05
CA LEU A 221 8.81 13.72 -7.43
C LEU A 221 7.81 13.03 -6.52
N SER A 222 6.84 13.79 -6.01
CA SER A 222 5.75 13.26 -5.21
C SER A 222 4.43 13.89 -5.62
N ALA A 223 3.35 13.10 -5.52
CA ALA A 223 2.04 13.67 -5.28
C ALA A 223 2.04 14.36 -3.90
N THR A 224 0.93 14.92 -3.51
CA THR A 224 0.78 15.48 -2.16
C THR A 224 1.04 14.38 -1.12
N ALA A 225 2.08 14.53 -0.30
CA ALA A 225 2.53 13.55 0.71
C ALA A 225 2.96 14.27 2.00
N ARG A 226 2.92 13.56 3.12
CA ARG A 226 3.33 14.02 4.46
C ARG A 226 4.14 12.94 5.17
N PRO A 227 5.00 13.28 6.15
CA PRO A 227 5.52 14.61 6.43
C PRO A 227 6.60 15.02 5.42
N LEU A 228 6.55 16.25 4.89
CA LEU A 228 7.44 16.68 3.81
C LEU A 228 8.91 16.75 4.24
N ASP A 229 9.18 17.22 5.46
CA ASP A 229 10.55 17.37 5.97
C ASP A 229 11.24 16.01 6.13
N ALA A 230 10.53 15.01 6.68
CA ALA A 230 11.08 13.66 6.80
C ALA A 230 11.27 13.00 5.43
N LEU A 231 10.35 13.23 4.48
CA LEU A 231 10.49 12.73 3.12
C LEU A 231 11.65 13.41 2.38
N ALA A 232 11.85 14.70 2.59
CA ALA A 232 13.01 15.42 2.06
C ALA A 232 14.32 14.87 2.65
N ALA A 233 14.38 14.65 3.97
CA ALA A 233 15.51 14.03 4.64
C ALA A 233 15.79 12.61 4.16
N TRP A 234 14.74 11.84 3.85
CA TRP A 234 14.88 10.51 3.25
C TRP A 234 15.52 10.57 1.85
N VAL A 235 15.19 11.59 1.05
CA VAL A 235 15.81 11.79 -0.28
C VAL A 235 17.29 12.11 -0.13
N SER A 236 17.61 13.07 0.71
CA SER A 236 18.96 13.46 1.09
C SER A 236 18.90 14.46 2.24
N GLU A 237 19.85 14.41 3.15
CA GLU A 237 20.00 15.45 4.17
C GLU A 237 20.12 16.84 3.53
N GLY A 238 19.34 17.81 4.01
CA GLY A 238 19.31 19.15 3.46
C GLY A 238 18.62 19.30 2.09
N ALA A 239 17.83 18.30 1.65
CA ALA A 239 17.05 18.42 0.44
C ALA A 239 16.04 19.56 0.54
N ARG A 240 15.99 20.40 -0.51
CA ARG A 240 15.05 21.53 -0.61
C ARG A 240 13.68 21.02 -1.07
N VAL A 241 12.62 21.65 -0.57
CA VAL A 241 11.26 21.31 -0.95
C VAL A 241 10.72 22.37 -1.91
N GLY A 242 10.38 21.95 -3.14
CA GLY A 242 9.65 22.75 -4.11
C GLY A 242 8.19 22.36 -4.11
N SER A 243 7.32 23.22 -3.62
CA SER A 243 5.87 23.00 -3.61
C SER A 243 5.16 24.11 -4.38
N ALA A 244 4.18 23.75 -5.20
CA ALA A 244 3.27 24.70 -5.77
C ALA A 244 1.83 24.19 -5.60
N GLY A 245 1.02 24.96 -4.89
CA GLY A 245 -0.41 24.81 -4.92
C GLY A 245 -0.95 25.22 -6.29
N GLY A 246 -2.06 24.66 -6.75
CA GLY A 246 -2.68 25.15 -7.99
C GLY A 246 -3.35 24.11 -8.88
N GLY A 247 -3.49 22.86 -8.44
CA GLY A 247 -4.42 21.93 -9.09
C GLY A 247 -5.86 22.25 -8.68
N ALA A 248 -6.83 22.18 -9.60
CA ALA A 248 -8.24 22.22 -9.22
C ALA A 248 -8.53 21.06 -8.26
N ALA A 249 -9.12 21.36 -7.10
CA ALA A 249 -9.51 20.33 -6.15
C ALA A 249 -10.45 19.33 -6.84
N PRO A 250 -10.30 18.02 -6.63
CA PRO A 250 -11.17 17.05 -7.26
C PRO A 250 -12.61 17.24 -6.79
N ALA A 251 -13.56 17.15 -7.73
CA ALA A 251 -14.98 17.14 -7.44
C ALA A 251 -15.35 15.74 -6.94
N LEU A 252 -15.44 15.60 -5.63
CA LEU A 252 -15.75 14.34 -4.96
C LEU A 252 -17.21 14.33 -4.52
N GLU A 253 -17.98 13.33 -4.94
CA GLU A 253 -19.38 13.16 -4.58
C GLU A 253 -19.62 11.81 -3.91
N LEU A 254 -20.55 11.77 -2.97
CA LEU A 254 -21.11 10.57 -2.39
C LEU A 254 -22.36 10.20 -3.20
N ALA A 255 -22.30 9.06 -3.89
CA ALA A 255 -23.46 8.59 -4.62
C ALA A 255 -24.57 8.13 -3.67
N ASP A 256 -25.81 8.37 -4.07
CA ASP A 256 -27.00 7.89 -3.35
C ASP A 256 -27.55 6.66 -4.07
N PRO A 257 -27.07 5.45 -3.77
CA PRO A 257 -27.62 4.25 -4.34
C PRO A 257 -29.01 4.02 -3.77
N VAL A 258 -29.91 3.44 -4.57
CA VAL A 258 -31.15 2.92 -4.06
C VAL A 258 -30.81 1.68 -3.22
N MET A 259 -30.58 1.89 -1.94
CA MET A 259 -30.36 0.80 -1.00
C MET A 259 -31.72 0.34 -0.49
N ASP A 260 -31.96 -0.97 -0.52
CA ASP A 260 -33.09 -1.52 0.21
C ASP A 260 -32.89 -1.17 1.70
N ALA A 261 -33.87 -0.45 2.26
CA ALA A 261 -33.77 0.18 3.58
C ALA A 261 -33.48 -0.78 4.74
N ALA A 262 -33.57 -2.08 4.50
CA ALA A 262 -33.33 -3.14 5.47
C ALA A 262 -31.85 -3.38 5.84
N PHE A 263 -30.87 -2.67 5.30
CA PHE A 263 -29.57 -3.30 5.32
C PHE A 263 -28.34 -2.59 5.74
N PRO A 264 -27.78 -2.81 6.85
CA PRO A 264 -26.54 -2.18 7.34
C PRO A 264 -25.31 -3.08 7.50
N THR A 265 -25.21 -4.18 6.80
CA THR A 265 -24.03 -5.04 6.97
C THR A 265 -22.89 -4.68 6.03
N GLY A 266 -21.69 -4.62 6.57
CA GLY A 266 -20.50 -4.22 5.84
C GLY A 266 -20.12 -5.16 4.70
N GLY A 267 -20.26 -4.70 3.46
CA GLY A 267 -19.61 -5.28 2.30
C GLY A 267 -20.27 -6.52 1.67
N TRP A 268 -21.31 -7.09 2.23
CA TRP A 268 -21.92 -8.31 1.70
C TRP A 268 -23.11 -8.08 0.76
N LEU A 269 -23.59 -6.86 0.75
CA LEU A 269 -24.63 -6.42 -0.18
C LEU A 269 -24.10 -5.52 -1.29
N TRP A 270 -22.87 -5.73 -1.71
CA TRP A 270 -22.32 -4.99 -2.84
C TRP A 270 -23.22 -5.05 -4.08
N ARG A 271 -24.00 -6.14 -4.25
CA ARG A 271 -24.99 -6.27 -5.32
C ARG A 271 -26.11 -5.24 -5.23
N ALA A 272 -26.44 -4.71 -4.06
CA ALA A 272 -27.43 -3.65 -3.91
C ALA A 272 -26.98 -2.33 -4.59
N ALA A 273 -25.69 -2.09 -4.67
CA ALA A 273 -25.12 -0.95 -5.38
C ALA A 273 -25.05 -1.15 -6.92
N LEU A 274 -25.25 -2.37 -7.41
CA LEU A 274 -25.11 -2.69 -8.84
C LEU A 274 -26.04 -1.86 -9.76
N PRO A 275 -27.33 -1.65 -9.46
CA PRO A 275 -28.20 -0.82 -10.29
C PRO A 275 -27.73 0.63 -10.39
N THR A 276 -27.18 1.17 -9.31
CA THR A 276 -26.64 2.54 -9.26
C THR A 276 -25.42 2.70 -10.15
N VAL A 277 -24.47 1.76 -10.04
CA VAL A 277 -23.26 1.75 -10.88
C VAL A 277 -23.63 1.52 -12.34
N ALA A 278 -24.50 0.55 -12.64
CA ALA A 278 -24.96 0.28 -13.99
C ALA A 278 -25.64 1.51 -14.62
N ARG A 279 -26.49 2.22 -13.87
CA ARG A 279 -27.10 3.48 -14.32
C ARG A 279 -26.06 4.55 -14.58
N ALA A 280 -25.10 4.73 -13.67
CA ALA A 280 -24.01 5.70 -13.84
C ALA A 280 -23.18 5.41 -15.10
N LEU A 281 -22.94 4.15 -15.43
CA LEU A 281 -22.25 3.73 -16.64
C LEU A 281 -23.11 3.90 -17.91
N ALA A 282 -24.41 3.65 -17.81
CA ALA A 282 -25.32 3.76 -18.95
C ALA A 282 -25.56 5.24 -19.37
N THR A 283 -25.63 6.14 -18.40
CA THR A 283 -25.94 7.56 -18.64
C THR A 283 -24.71 8.42 -18.96
N HIS A 284 -23.51 7.95 -18.66
CA HIS A 284 -22.28 8.71 -18.89
C HIS A 284 -21.65 8.35 -20.24
N GLU A 285 -21.35 9.34 -21.06
CA GLU A 285 -20.58 9.15 -22.30
C GLU A 285 -19.07 9.10 -21.98
N GLY A 286 -18.38 8.08 -22.50
CA GLY A 286 -16.94 7.87 -22.29
C GLY A 286 -16.62 6.68 -21.40
N THR A 287 -15.33 6.48 -21.13
CA THR A 287 -14.83 5.38 -20.32
C THR A 287 -14.79 5.73 -18.84
N THR A 288 -15.34 4.86 -18.00
CA THR A 288 -15.33 5.00 -16.54
C THR A 288 -14.37 3.98 -15.93
N LEU A 289 -13.49 4.41 -15.04
CA LEU A 289 -12.75 3.50 -14.15
C LEU A 289 -13.57 3.22 -12.90
N VAL A 290 -13.72 1.94 -12.56
CA VAL A 290 -14.43 1.49 -11.37
C VAL A 290 -13.41 0.84 -10.44
N PHE A 291 -13.03 1.52 -9.37
CA PHE A 291 -12.07 1.01 -8.41
C PHE A 291 -12.72 0.17 -7.32
N VAL A 292 -12.08 -0.95 -7.00
CA VAL A 292 -12.49 -1.89 -5.95
C VAL A 292 -11.31 -2.27 -5.07
N SER A 293 -11.58 -2.69 -3.84
CA SER A 293 -10.55 -2.97 -2.83
C SER A 293 -9.81 -4.29 -3.02
N ALA A 294 -10.36 -5.25 -3.78
CA ALA A 294 -9.80 -6.60 -3.92
C ALA A 294 -9.94 -7.16 -5.34
N ARG A 295 -9.00 -8.04 -5.74
CA ARG A 295 -9.02 -8.72 -7.06
C ARG A 295 -10.29 -9.54 -7.25
N ALA A 296 -10.72 -10.29 -6.24
CA ALA A 296 -11.97 -11.04 -6.27
C ALA A 296 -13.18 -10.13 -6.56
N ARG A 297 -13.22 -8.94 -5.95
CA ARG A 297 -14.27 -7.96 -6.21
C ARG A 297 -14.20 -7.41 -7.63
N ALA A 298 -13.02 -7.22 -8.19
CA ALA A 298 -12.88 -6.79 -9.59
C ALA A 298 -13.51 -7.81 -10.55
N GLU A 299 -13.25 -9.10 -10.33
CA GLU A 299 -13.84 -10.17 -11.11
C GLU A 299 -15.37 -10.24 -10.95
N GLN A 300 -15.87 -10.22 -9.72
CA GLN A 300 -17.30 -10.29 -9.40
C GLN A 300 -18.07 -9.11 -9.99
N TRP A 301 -17.58 -7.88 -9.80
CA TRP A 301 -18.23 -6.70 -10.35
C TRP A 301 -18.21 -6.67 -11.87
N THR A 302 -17.12 -7.11 -12.50
CA THR A 302 -17.02 -7.16 -13.96
C THR A 302 -18.06 -8.11 -14.53
N LEU A 303 -18.22 -9.31 -13.95
CA LEU A 303 -19.25 -10.26 -14.37
C LEU A 303 -20.65 -9.68 -14.17
N ALA A 304 -20.96 -9.19 -12.97
CA ALA A 304 -22.27 -8.65 -12.67
C ALA A 304 -22.65 -7.45 -13.56
N LEU A 305 -21.69 -6.58 -13.87
CA LEU A 305 -21.92 -5.47 -14.80
C LEU A 305 -22.16 -5.94 -16.25
N ARG A 306 -21.46 -6.98 -16.68
CA ARG A 306 -21.69 -7.59 -18.01
C ARG A 306 -23.08 -8.22 -18.13
N ASP A 307 -23.59 -8.77 -17.04
CA ASP A 307 -24.93 -9.40 -17.02
C ASP A 307 -26.05 -8.35 -17.12
N VAL A 308 -25.88 -7.16 -16.55
CA VAL A 308 -26.92 -6.13 -16.48
C VAL A 308 -26.81 -5.03 -17.54
N LEU A 309 -25.63 -4.84 -18.13
CA LEU A 309 -25.40 -3.83 -19.16
C LEU A 309 -25.61 -4.40 -20.56
N PRO A 310 -26.09 -3.59 -21.53
CA PRO A 310 -26.17 -4.01 -22.91
C PRO A 310 -24.82 -4.48 -23.46
N ALA A 311 -24.82 -5.53 -24.30
CA ALA A 311 -23.59 -6.14 -24.85
C ALA A 311 -22.66 -5.15 -25.59
N ARG A 312 -23.22 -4.05 -26.13
CA ARG A 312 -22.44 -2.97 -26.75
C ARG A 312 -21.59 -2.15 -25.76
N MET A 313 -21.88 -2.27 -24.46
CA MET A 313 -21.14 -1.61 -23.40
C MET A 313 -20.06 -2.53 -22.87
N ALA A 314 -18.91 -2.58 -23.52
CA ALA A 314 -17.83 -3.46 -23.14
C ALA A 314 -17.27 -3.10 -21.75
N VAL A 315 -17.21 -4.09 -20.84
CA VAL A 315 -16.63 -3.97 -19.50
C VAL A 315 -15.45 -4.93 -19.39
N ALA A 316 -14.31 -4.43 -18.93
CA ALA A 316 -13.09 -5.19 -18.71
C ALA A 316 -12.69 -5.24 -17.23
N CYS A 317 -11.99 -6.32 -16.84
CA CYS A 317 -11.35 -6.47 -15.55
C CYS A 317 -9.86 -6.12 -15.65
N PHE A 318 -9.30 -5.45 -14.61
CA PHE A 318 -7.87 -5.16 -14.55
C PHE A 318 -7.30 -5.34 -13.15
N HIS A 319 -6.37 -6.28 -12.99
CA HIS A 319 -5.61 -6.48 -11.76
C HIS A 319 -4.30 -7.23 -12.00
N GLY A 320 -3.41 -7.24 -11.01
CA GLY A 320 -2.05 -7.77 -11.14
C GLY A 320 -1.93 -9.28 -11.41
N SER A 321 -3.00 -10.08 -11.23
CA SER A 321 -3.00 -11.53 -11.49
C SER A 321 -3.35 -11.90 -12.95
N LEU A 322 -3.76 -10.93 -13.76
CA LEU A 322 -3.98 -11.13 -15.20
C LEU A 322 -2.66 -11.29 -15.94
N SER A 323 -2.67 -11.98 -17.08
CA SER A 323 -1.51 -12.11 -17.95
C SER A 323 -1.05 -10.76 -18.51
N VAL A 324 0.18 -10.70 -19.00
CA VAL A 324 0.73 -9.49 -19.65
C VAL A 324 -0.11 -9.13 -20.87
N GLU A 325 -0.51 -10.13 -21.66
CA GLU A 325 -1.30 -10.00 -22.88
C GLU A 325 -2.71 -9.46 -22.59
N GLU A 326 -3.36 -9.96 -21.53
CA GLU A 326 -4.68 -9.47 -21.13
C GLU A 326 -4.62 -8.03 -20.61
N ARG A 327 -3.63 -7.69 -19.81
CA ARG A 327 -3.41 -6.31 -19.37
C ARG A 327 -3.12 -5.37 -20.55
N ALA A 328 -2.34 -5.82 -21.53
CA ALA A 328 -2.07 -5.06 -22.74
C ALA A 328 -3.34 -4.88 -23.60
N ALA A 329 -4.19 -5.90 -23.69
CA ALA A 329 -5.47 -5.82 -24.41
C ALA A 329 -6.42 -4.78 -23.74
N VAL A 330 -6.49 -4.75 -22.41
CA VAL A 330 -7.28 -3.73 -21.69
C VAL A 330 -6.71 -2.33 -21.91
N ALA A 331 -5.39 -2.15 -21.83
CA ALA A 331 -4.72 -0.88 -22.11
C ALA A 331 -4.97 -0.42 -23.57
N GLY A 332 -4.90 -1.32 -24.54
CA GLY A 332 -5.25 -1.05 -25.94
C GLY A 332 -6.72 -0.64 -26.13
N GLY A 333 -7.64 -1.33 -25.43
CA GLY A 333 -9.06 -1.00 -25.45
C GLY A 333 -9.37 0.37 -24.82
N LEU A 334 -8.64 0.76 -23.78
CA LEU A 334 -8.70 2.10 -23.19
C LEU A 334 -8.21 3.17 -24.18
N ALA A 335 -7.06 2.94 -24.80
CA ALA A 335 -6.50 3.86 -25.81
C ALA A 335 -7.42 4.02 -27.03
N ALA A 336 -8.04 2.93 -27.49
CA ALA A 336 -9.01 2.92 -28.59
C ALA A 336 -10.41 3.43 -28.21
N ARG A 337 -10.65 3.78 -26.91
CA ARG A 337 -11.95 4.18 -26.39
C ARG A 337 -13.08 3.16 -26.67
N SER A 338 -12.73 1.88 -26.78
CA SER A 338 -13.68 0.80 -27.06
C SER A 338 -14.32 0.21 -25.80
N LEU A 339 -13.81 0.58 -24.60
CA LEU A 339 -14.32 0.11 -23.32
C LEU A 339 -15.23 1.16 -22.67
N ARG A 340 -16.41 0.75 -22.21
CA ARG A 340 -17.32 1.58 -21.44
C ARG A 340 -16.86 1.69 -19.99
N ALA A 341 -16.38 0.59 -19.42
CA ALA A 341 -15.85 0.57 -18.08
C ALA A 341 -14.67 -0.39 -17.92
N VAL A 342 -13.76 -0.05 -17.00
CA VAL A 342 -12.72 -0.96 -16.52
C VAL A 342 -12.86 -1.07 -15.00
N VAL A 343 -13.13 -2.27 -14.51
CA VAL A 343 -13.15 -2.56 -13.08
C VAL A 343 -11.75 -2.97 -12.65
N ALA A 344 -11.14 -2.17 -11.77
CA ALA A 344 -9.74 -2.30 -11.43
C ALA A 344 -9.48 -2.29 -9.91
N THR A 345 -8.42 -2.96 -9.52
CA THR A 345 -7.79 -2.74 -8.21
C THR A 345 -6.75 -1.62 -8.30
N SER A 346 -6.10 -1.29 -7.18
CA SER A 346 -5.11 -0.21 -7.02
C SER A 346 -3.98 -0.16 -8.07
N GLY A 347 -3.78 -1.20 -8.87
CA GLY A 347 -2.74 -1.23 -9.91
C GLY A 347 -2.88 -0.14 -10.99
N LEU A 348 -4.07 0.43 -11.20
CA LEU A 348 -4.30 1.58 -12.09
C LEU A 348 -4.34 2.93 -11.35
N GLU A 349 -4.27 2.94 -10.01
CA GLU A 349 -4.18 4.19 -9.23
C GLU A 349 -2.82 4.87 -9.42
N THR A 350 -1.79 4.11 -9.78
CA THR A 350 -0.42 4.60 -9.90
C THR A 350 -0.01 4.81 -11.34
N GLY A 351 0.16 6.06 -11.73
CA GLY A 351 1.03 6.56 -12.81
C GLY A 351 0.88 6.05 -14.25
N VAL A 352 0.02 5.09 -14.55
CA VAL A 352 -0.24 4.72 -15.95
C VAL A 352 -0.98 5.87 -16.62
N ASP A 353 -0.40 6.44 -17.66
CA ASP A 353 -1.08 7.44 -18.48
C ASP A 353 -2.23 6.76 -19.22
N LEU A 354 -3.45 7.01 -18.74
CA LEU A 354 -4.66 6.44 -19.31
C LEU A 354 -5.38 7.53 -20.11
N PRO A 355 -5.08 7.66 -21.41
CA PRO A 355 -5.81 8.61 -22.23
C PRO A 355 -7.29 8.21 -22.28
N ALA A 356 -8.18 9.16 -22.07
CA ALA A 356 -9.63 9.02 -22.26
C ALA A 356 -10.48 8.48 -21.11
N VAL A 357 -10.01 8.47 -19.87
CA VAL A 357 -10.88 8.24 -18.72
C VAL A 357 -11.61 9.54 -18.39
N SER A 358 -12.93 9.50 -18.42
CA SER A 358 -13.77 10.67 -18.20
C SER A 358 -14.39 10.72 -16.81
N ARG A 359 -14.44 9.59 -16.11
CA ARG A 359 -15.03 9.47 -14.78
C ARG A 359 -14.38 8.36 -13.97
N VAL A 360 -14.33 8.57 -12.67
CA VAL A 360 -13.93 7.54 -11.69
C VAL A 360 -15.10 7.22 -10.77
N VAL A 361 -15.33 5.94 -10.52
CA VAL A 361 -16.24 5.41 -9.50
C VAL A 361 -15.42 4.60 -8.52
N VAL A 362 -15.51 4.89 -7.23
CA VAL A 362 -14.86 4.13 -6.16
C VAL A 362 -15.94 3.37 -5.40
N LEU A 363 -15.83 2.04 -5.40
CA LEU A 363 -16.80 1.18 -4.74
C LEU A 363 -16.38 0.88 -3.31
N SER A 364 -17.23 1.24 -2.36
CA SER A 364 -16.96 1.23 -0.93
C SER A 364 -15.92 2.28 -0.51
N SER A 365 -15.81 2.51 0.79
CA SER A 365 -14.82 3.45 1.33
C SER A 365 -13.39 3.00 1.01
N PRO A 366 -12.57 3.86 0.37
CA PRO A 366 -11.15 3.58 0.26
C PRO A 366 -10.49 3.63 1.64
N PRO A 367 -9.43 2.83 1.88
CA PRO A 367 -8.80 2.75 3.19
C PRO A 367 -8.05 4.02 3.59
N SER A 368 -7.78 4.92 2.66
CA SER A 368 -7.05 6.16 2.91
C SER A 368 -7.52 7.30 2.01
N VAL A 369 -7.33 8.52 2.48
CA VAL A 369 -7.59 9.77 1.73
C VAL A 369 -6.69 9.84 0.51
N THR A 370 -5.43 9.50 0.68
CA THR A 370 -4.44 9.51 -0.40
C THR A 370 -4.86 8.61 -1.57
N ARG A 371 -5.39 7.40 -1.28
CA ARG A 371 -5.91 6.51 -2.33
C ARG A 371 -7.12 7.08 -3.04
N LEU A 372 -8.04 7.71 -2.30
CA LEU A 372 -9.19 8.39 -2.92
C LEU A 372 -8.73 9.46 -3.90
N LEU A 373 -7.78 10.31 -3.49
CA LEU A 373 -7.27 11.38 -4.33
C LEU A 373 -6.47 10.87 -5.53
N GLN A 374 -5.69 9.80 -5.36
CA GLN A 374 -4.98 9.14 -6.46
C GLN A 374 -5.94 8.53 -7.48
N ALA A 375 -7.00 7.86 -7.01
CA ALA A 375 -8.03 7.32 -7.87
C ALA A 375 -8.77 8.45 -8.62
N ALA A 376 -9.20 9.49 -7.92
CA ALA A 376 -9.86 10.65 -8.52
C ALA A 376 -8.99 11.32 -9.59
N GLY A 377 -7.68 11.43 -9.32
CA GLY A 377 -6.71 11.99 -10.26
C GLY A 377 -6.52 11.20 -11.55
N ARG A 378 -7.20 10.05 -11.75
CA ARG A 378 -7.23 9.30 -13.02
C ARG A 378 -8.29 9.80 -14.00
N ALA A 379 -9.26 10.60 -13.53
CA ALA A 379 -10.24 11.20 -14.39
C ALA A 379 -9.73 12.54 -14.96
N ASP A 380 -10.04 12.77 -16.23
CA ASP A 380 -9.90 14.07 -16.91
C ASP A 380 -8.51 14.74 -16.76
N HIS A 381 -7.47 14.11 -17.32
CA HIS A 381 -6.09 14.61 -17.29
C HIS A 381 -5.87 15.94 -18.07
N ARG A 382 -6.93 16.67 -18.40
CA ARG A 382 -6.78 17.95 -19.11
C ARG A 382 -6.35 19.07 -18.15
N PRO A 383 -5.36 19.87 -18.51
CA PRO A 383 -4.96 21.01 -17.71
C PRO A 383 -6.17 21.93 -17.43
N GLY A 384 -6.42 22.26 -16.16
CA GLY A 384 -7.50 23.13 -15.74
C GLY A 384 -8.86 22.48 -15.48
N CYS A 385 -9.03 21.17 -15.75
CA CYS A 385 -10.25 20.44 -15.38
C CYS A 385 -10.12 19.88 -13.96
N ALA A 386 -11.18 19.99 -13.16
CA ALA A 386 -11.25 19.31 -11.86
C ALA A 386 -11.57 17.82 -12.07
N PRO A 387 -10.71 16.88 -11.58
CA PRO A 387 -11.02 15.46 -11.64
C PRO A 387 -12.34 15.15 -10.96
N ARG A 388 -13.15 14.26 -11.53
CA ARG A 388 -14.45 13.86 -10.96
C ARG A 388 -14.43 12.42 -10.48
N ALA A 389 -14.76 12.20 -9.22
CA ALA A 389 -14.91 10.87 -8.66
C ALA A 389 -16.18 10.76 -7.82
N SER A 390 -16.90 9.65 -8.01
CA SER A 390 -18.07 9.29 -7.21
C SER A 390 -17.72 8.12 -6.31
N VAL A 391 -17.96 8.24 -5.01
CA VAL A 391 -17.82 7.14 -4.05
C VAL A 391 -19.19 6.50 -3.85
N VAL A 392 -19.30 5.20 -4.10
CA VAL A 392 -20.56 4.44 -4.00
C VAL A 392 -20.49 3.54 -2.76
N PRO A 393 -21.25 3.85 -1.71
CA PRO A 393 -21.29 3.01 -0.51
C PRO A 393 -21.98 1.68 -0.79
N THR A 394 -21.59 0.64 -0.06
CA THR A 394 -22.16 -0.71 -0.18
C THR A 394 -23.01 -1.12 1.03
N SER A 395 -23.05 -0.31 2.08
CA SER A 395 -23.91 -0.50 3.27
C SER A 395 -24.05 0.79 4.05
N ALA A 396 -24.95 0.86 5.04
CA ALA A 396 -25.11 2.05 5.90
C ALA A 396 -23.85 2.34 6.74
N LEU A 397 -23.16 1.31 7.21
CA LEU A 397 -21.88 1.49 7.93
C LEU A 397 -20.77 1.99 6.97
N ASP A 398 -20.69 1.39 5.79
CA ASP A 398 -19.74 1.81 4.75
C ASP A 398 -20.01 3.25 4.28
N LEU A 399 -21.28 3.67 4.31
CA LEU A 399 -21.66 5.06 3.98
C LEU A 399 -21.06 6.06 4.97
N VAL A 400 -21.07 5.74 6.27
CA VAL A 400 -20.43 6.60 7.27
C VAL A 400 -18.92 6.71 7.01
N ARG A 401 -18.27 5.61 6.64
CA ARG A 401 -16.85 5.61 6.23
C ARG A 401 -16.63 6.42 4.95
N CYS A 402 -17.50 6.29 3.95
CA CYS A 402 -17.44 7.08 2.71
C CYS A 402 -17.58 8.56 2.99
N ALA A 403 -18.54 8.97 3.84
CA ALA A 403 -18.69 10.37 4.25
C ALA A 403 -17.44 10.88 5.00
N ALA A 404 -16.88 10.05 5.86
CA ALA A 404 -15.68 10.38 6.63
C ALA A 404 -14.44 10.59 5.74
N VAL A 405 -14.18 9.69 4.78
CA VAL A 405 -13.04 9.84 3.87
C VAL A 405 -13.20 11.03 2.93
N LEU A 406 -14.43 11.32 2.48
CA LEU A 406 -14.74 12.51 1.68
C LEU A 406 -14.53 13.80 2.47
N ARG A 407 -14.94 13.82 3.75
CA ARG A 407 -14.68 14.93 4.67
C ARG A 407 -13.19 15.16 4.86
N ALA A 408 -12.44 14.12 5.21
CA ALA A 408 -10.99 14.20 5.37
C ALA A 408 -10.28 14.65 4.07
N ALA A 409 -10.77 14.22 2.89
CA ALA A 409 -10.23 14.68 1.61
C ALA A 409 -10.49 16.19 1.34
N ARG A 410 -11.66 16.71 1.71
CA ARG A 410 -11.98 18.15 1.62
C ARG A 410 -11.12 18.98 2.58
N ASP A 411 -10.86 18.44 3.77
CA ASP A 411 -10.02 19.06 4.80
C ASP A 411 -8.51 18.94 4.49
N ALA A 412 -8.13 18.27 3.39
CA ALA A 412 -6.74 17.93 3.03
C ALA A 412 -5.98 17.19 4.17
N ASP A 413 -6.71 16.40 4.96
CA ASP A 413 -6.18 15.60 6.08
C ASP A 413 -5.59 14.27 5.54
N LEU A 414 -4.38 14.36 4.99
CA LEU A 414 -3.69 13.25 4.33
C LEU A 414 -2.94 12.37 5.32
N GLU A 415 -2.77 11.10 4.96
CA GLU A 415 -1.93 10.17 5.67
C GLU A 415 -0.44 10.54 5.58
N ASP A 416 0.28 10.25 6.64
CA ASP A 416 1.72 10.29 6.63
C ASP A 416 2.27 9.05 5.88
N VAL A 417 3.37 9.23 5.17
CA VAL A 417 4.09 8.11 4.53
C VAL A 417 4.69 7.24 5.64
N ASP A 418 4.42 5.94 5.60
CA ASP A 418 5.00 4.96 6.53
C ASP A 418 6.50 4.77 6.22
N MET A 419 7.30 5.74 6.63
CA MET A 419 8.76 5.63 6.55
C MET A 419 9.25 4.95 7.81
N ARG A 420 9.74 3.72 7.67
CA ARG A 420 10.21 2.93 8.80
C ARG A 420 11.67 3.26 9.13
N ALA A 421 11.99 3.19 10.44
CA ALA A 421 13.33 2.92 10.89
C ALA A 421 13.76 1.53 10.37
N PHE A 422 15.05 1.21 10.46
CA PHE A 422 15.57 -0.05 9.94
C PHE A 422 14.98 -1.29 10.64
N ASP A 423 14.78 -2.35 9.85
CA ASP A 423 14.56 -3.71 10.33
C ASP A 423 15.85 -4.51 10.15
N LEU A 424 16.20 -5.36 11.10
CA LEU A 424 17.47 -6.13 11.07
C LEU A 424 17.58 -7.08 9.87
N ASP A 425 16.47 -7.62 9.38
CA ASP A 425 16.45 -8.44 8.17
C ASP A 425 16.76 -7.60 6.91
N VAL A 426 16.29 -6.35 6.87
CA VAL A 426 16.59 -5.40 5.79
C VAL A 426 18.04 -4.94 5.89
N ALA A 427 18.56 -4.71 7.11
CA ALA A 427 19.97 -4.37 7.34
C ALA A 427 20.89 -5.48 6.81
N ALA A 428 20.56 -6.76 7.05
CA ALA A 428 21.31 -7.88 6.51
C ALA A 428 21.37 -7.87 4.98
N GLN A 429 20.26 -7.56 4.32
CA GLN A 429 20.25 -7.44 2.86
C GLN A 429 21.00 -6.20 2.36
N ALA A 430 20.98 -5.06 3.09
CA ALA A 430 21.71 -3.86 2.78
C ALA A 430 23.24 -4.04 2.91
N VAL A 431 23.69 -4.78 3.94
CA VAL A 431 25.10 -5.18 4.07
C VAL A 431 25.53 -6.00 2.86
N LEU A 432 24.75 -7.00 2.44
CA LEU A 432 25.05 -7.79 1.25
C LEU A 432 25.11 -6.94 -0.02
N ALA A 433 24.23 -5.93 -0.16
CA ALA A 433 24.29 -4.98 -1.29
C ALA A 433 25.62 -4.25 -1.33
N ARG A 434 26.13 -3.77 -0.18
CA ARG A 434 27.42 -3.07 -0.10
C ARG A 434 28.60 -4.01 -0.39
N VAL A 435 28.61 -5.20 0.22
CA VAL A 435 29.69 -6.17 0.05
C VAL A 435 29.71 -6.74 -1.38
N ALA A 436 28.60 -6.78 -2.09
CA ALA A 436 28.52 -7.21 -3.48
C ALA A 436 29.24 -6.25 -4.45
N LEU A 437 29.50 -5.00 -4.09
CA LEU A 437 30.37 -4.11 -4.88
C LEU A 437 31.83 -4.56 -4.87
N GLY A 438 32.26 -5.20 -3.81
CA GLY A 438 33.64 -5.64 -3.56
C GLY A 438 33.96 -5.65 -2.07
N PRO A 439 35.13 -6.23 -1.69
CA PRO A 439 35.58 -6.27 -0.31
C PRO A 439 35.64 -4.86 0.30
N CYS A 440 35.14 -4.73 1.53
CA CYS A 440 35.06 -3.43 2.23
C CYS A 440 35.24 -3.60 3.73
N THR A 441 35.68 -2.52 4.40
CA THR A 441 35.86 -2.50 5.85
C THR A 441 34.50 -2.40 6.56
N ARG A 442 34.47 -2.73 7.87
CA ARG A 442 33.29 -2.53 8.72
C ARG A 442 32.82 -1.05 8.69
N ASP A 443 33.76 -0.11 8.75
CA ASP A 443 33.47 1.32 8.75
C ASP A 443 32.87 1.79 7.42
N GLU A 444 33.29 1.21 6.30
CA GLU A 444 32.69 1.49 5.00
C GLU A 444 31.26 0.97 4.91
N ILE A 445 30.97 -0.19 5.50
CA ILE A 445 29.61 -0.72 5.63
C ILE A 445 28.78 0.21 6.50
N ALA A 446 29.26 0.55 7.71
CA ALA A 446 28.58 1.44 8.65
C ALA A 446 28.25 2.80 8.02
N ARG A 447 29.22 3.44 7.36
CA ARG A 447 29.02 4.73 6.66
C ARG A 447 27.98 4.61 5.54
N THR A 448 28.02 3.55 4.76
CA THR A 448 27.06 3.34 3.67
C THR A 448 25.65 3.18 4.22
N LEU A 449 25.46 2.37 5.26
CA LEU A 449 24.14 2.15 5.83
C LEU A 449 23.61 3.38 6.54
N ARG A 450 24.41 3.98 7.44
CA ARG A 450 24.02 5.19 8.20
C ARG A 450 23.80 6.42 7.32
N GLY A 451 24.35 6.45 6.10
CA GLY A 451 24.03 7.45 5.09
C GLY A 451 22.59 7.39 4.59
N ALA A 452 21.96 6.23 4.66
CA ALA A 452 20.55 6.07 4.33
C ALA A 452 19.65 6.44 5.52
N TRP A 453 18.67 7.29 5.31
CA TRP A 453 17.81 7.82 6.36
C TRP A 453 17.20 6.75 7.30
N PRO A 454 16.72 5.58 6.84
CA PRO A 454 16.19 4.55 7.73
C PRO A 454 17.24 3.96 8.69
N PHE A 455 18.50 3.97 8.32
CA PHE A 455 19.61 3.35 9.08
C PHE A 455 20.50 4.36 9.82
N ARG A 456 20.12 5.65 9.85
CA ARG A 456 20.93 6.69 10.49
C ARG A 456 21.22 6.44 11.98
N ASP A 457 20.27 5.77 12.66
CA ASP A 457 20.35 5.44 14.07
C ASP A 457 20.83 3.98 14.32
N LEU A 458 21.35 3.28 13.29
CA LEU A 458 21.91 1.93 13.41
C LEU A 458 23.14 1.99 14.33
N ASP A 459 23.07 1.35 15.48
CA ASP A 459 24.19 1.28 16.41
C ASP A 459 25.24 0.23 15.99
N ASP A 460 26.34 0.17 16.71
CA ASP A 460 27.44 -0.74 16.41
C ASP A 460 27.12 -2.18 16.80
N ASP A 461 26.37 -2.39 17.86
CA ASP A 461 25.97 -3.72 18.37
C ASP A 461 25.03 -4.42 17.38
N ASP A 462 24.04 -3.69 16.86
CA ASP A 462 23.13 -4.21 15.83
C ASP A 462 23.86 -4.49 14.51
N LEU A 463 24.80 -3.63 14.11
CA LEU A 463 25.63 -3.87 12.92
C LEU A 463 26.50 -5.13 13.10
N ASP A 464 27.13 -5.30 14.25
CA ASP A 464 27.96 -6.48 14.53
C ASP A 464 27.13 -7.76 14.62
N ALA A 465 25.92 -7.68 15.19
CA ALA A 465 24.98 -8.80 15.18
C ALA A 465 24.58 -9.19 13.73
N VAL A 466 24.35 -8.22 12.86
CA VAL A 466 24.05 -8.47 11.43
C VAL A 466 25.25 -9.10 10.72
N LEU A 467 26.47 -8.60 10.95
CA LEU A 467 27.68 -9.14 10.36
C LEU A 467 27.95 -10.57 10.83
N ASN A 468 27.81 -10.86 12.14
CA ASN A 468 27.93 -12.19 12.69
C ASN A 468 26.89 -13.15 12.08
N TYR A 469 25.63 -12.70 12.03
CA TYR A 469 24.57 -13.48 11.38
C TYR A 469 24.89 -13.82 9.92
N LEU A 470 25.38 -12.87 9.15
CA LEU A 470 25.75 -13.10 7.74
C LEU A 470 26.97 -14.00 7.57
N ALA A 471 27.89 -14.02 8.55
CA ALA A 471 29.09 -14.84 8.55
C ALA A 471 28.85 -16.30 9.00
N THR A 472 27.92 -16.52 9.93
CA THR A 472 27.74 -17.83 10.59
C THR A 472 26.33 -18.42 10.40
N GLY A 473 25.35 -17.60 10.05
CA GLY A 473 23.92 -17.93 10.12
C GLY A 473 23.30 -17.64 11.48
N GLY A 474 24.06 -17.07 12.45
CA GLY A 474 23.75 -16.94 13.86
C GLY A 474 24.28 -18.09 14.69
N ASP A 475 24.38 -17.91 16.01
CA ASP A 475 25.05 -18.86 16.91
C ASP A 475 24.39 -20.24 16.87
N GLY A 476 23.06 -20.28 16.84
CA GLY A 476 22.30 -21.54 16.75
C GLY A 476 22.47 -22.30 15.44
N LEU A 477 23.01 -21.69 14.41
CA LEU A 477 23.20 -22.25 13.06
C LEU A 477 24.66 -22.28 12.63
N ALA A 478 25.62 -21.94 13.50
CA ALA A 478 27.04 -21.83 13.18
C ALA A 478 27.68 -23.16 12.71
N ALA A 479 27.06 -24.30 13.04
CA ALA A 479 27.48 -25.60 12.56
C ALA A 479 27.22 -25.85 11.06
N TYR A 480 26.53 -24.93 10.37
CA TYR A 480 26.16 -25.05 8.95
C TYR A 480 26.86 -24.00 8.07
N PRO A 481 28.12 -24.25 7.64
CA PRO A 481 28.93 -23.29 6.87
C PRO A 481 28.31 -22.82 5.56
N GLU A 482 27.38 -23.62 4.99
CA GLU A 482 26.63 -23.26 3.79
C GLU A 482 25.64 -22.10 3.99
N LEU A 483 25.39 -21.70 5.22
CA LEU A 483 24.58 -20.53 5.56
C LEU A 483 25.39 -19.23 5.53
N ALA A 484 26.72 -19.29 5.64
CA ALA A 484 27.58 -18.13 5.53
C ALA A 484 27.41 -17.42 4.19
N ARG A 485 27.13 -16.12 4.26
CA ARG A 485 26.98 -15.23 3.10
C ARG A 485 28.20 -14.36 2.88
N VAL A 486 28.85 -13.96 3.97
CA VAL A 486 30.05 -13.13 3.97
C VAL A 486 31.16 -13.84 4.74
N VAL A 487 32.40 -13.43 4.49
CA VAL A 487 33.59 -13.83 5.24
C VAL A 487 34.40 -12.58 5.54
N SER A 488 35.15 -12.61 6.64
CA SER A 488 36.10 -11.56 7.00
C SER A 488 37.51 -12.15 7.04
N ASP A 489 38.49 -11.36 6.56
CA ASP A 489 39.93 -11.63 6.75
C ASP A 489 40.50 -10.92 7.99
N GLY A 490 39.64 -10.31 8.79
CA GLY A 490 39.99 -9.49 9.96
C GLY A 490 39.96 -7.98 9.69
N GLU A 491 40.16 -7.54 8.46
CA GLU A 491 40.05 -6.14 8.07
C GLU A 491 38.89 -5.85 7.16
N ARG A 492 38.60 -6.78 6.23
CA ARG A 492 37.61 -6.61 5.18
C ARG A 492 36.60 -7.71 5.14
N TRP A 493 35.40 -7.34 4.81
CA TRP A 493 34.27 -8.20 4.57
C TRP A 493 34.05 -8.41 3.07
N ALA A 494 33.88 -9.66 2.66
CA ALA A 494 33.66 -10.07 1.28
C ALA A 494 32.55 -11.11 1.20
N LEU A 495 31.93 -11.28 0.03
CA LEU A 495 31.01 -12.40 -0.21
C LEU A 495 31.77 -13.73 -0.06
N SER A 496 31.21 -14.68 0.70
CA SER A 496 31.86 -15.97 0.97
C SER A 496 32.09 -16.80 -0.29
N SER A 497 31.30 -16.64 -1.33
CA SER A 497 31.42 -17.39 -2.58
C SER A 497 30.58 -16.82 -3.72
N LYS A 498 30.83 -17.26 -4.97
CA LYS A 498 29.96 -17.00 -6.11
C LYS A 498 28.54 -17.57 -5.93
N ARG A 499 28.39 -18.61 -5.08
CA ARG A 499 27.08 -19.17 -4.72
C ARG A 499 26.30 -18.19 -3.83
N SER A 500 26.96 -17.51 -2.91
CA SER A 500 26.37 -16.47 -2.05
C SER A 500 25.87 -15.29 -2.87
N LEU A 501 26.63 -14.82 -3.87
CA LEU A 501 26.17 -13.81 -4.82
C LEU A 501 24.91 -14.27 -5.57
N ARG A 502 24.89 -15.49 -6.07
CA ARG A 502 23.70 -16.02 -6.78
C ARG A 502 22.46 -16.08 -5.87
N LYS A 503 22.63 -16.50 -4.63
CA LYS A 503 21.54 -16.52 -3.65
C LYS A 503 21.04 -15.09 -3.37
N TYR A 504 21.95 -14.16 -3.17
CA TYR A 504 21.60 -12.75 -2.98
C TYR A 504 20.81 -12.20 -4.17
N LEU A 505 21.26 -12.42 -5.40
CA LEU A 505 20.58 -11.96 -6.62
C LEU A 505 19.17 -12.55 -6.78
N GLN A 506 18.94 -13.79 -6.34
CA GLN A 506 17.63 -14.44 -6.36
C GLN A 506 16.67 -13.90 -5.28
N GLY A 507 17.22 -13.34 -4.19
CA GLY A 507 16.47 -12.87 -3.04
C GLY A 507 16.40 -11.35 -2.88
N ILE A 508 16.92 -10.56 -3.86
CA ILE A 508 16.87 -9.09 -3.76
C ILE A 508 15.42 -8.60 -3.69
N GLY A 509 15.13 -7.79 -2.70
CA GLY A 509 13.83 -7.16 -2.45
C GLY A 509 13.19 -7.62 -1.15
N THR A 510 12.20 -6.88 -0.73
CA THR A 510 11.45 -7.10 0.52
C THR A 510 10.02 -7.57 0.27
N ILE A 511 9.57 -7.60 -0.98
CA ILE A 511 8.24 -8.11 -1.33
C ILE A 511 8.32 -9.63 -1.43
N VAL A 512 7.81 -10.31 -0.43
CA VAL A 512 7.67 -11.76 -0.42
C VAL A 512 6.36 -12.11 -1.12
N SER A 513 6.44 -12.51 -2.39
CA SER A 513 5.28 -13.01 -3.12
C SER A 513 4.90 -14.39 -2.57
N ASP A 514 3.60 -14.62 -2.35
CA ASP A 514 3.10 -15.98 -2.20
C ASP A 514 3.41 -16.80 -3.46
N VAL A 515 3.52 -18.11 -3.28
CA VAL A 515 3.69 -19.02 -4.42
C VAL A 515 2.49 -18.83 -5.34
N VAL A 516 2.74 -18.35 -6.54
CA VAL A 516 1.70 -18.19 -7.57
C VAL A 516 1.82 -19.32 -8.57
N VAL A 517 0.67 -19.85 -8.99
CA VAL A 517 0.58 -20.94 -9.96
C VAL A 517 0.01 -20.36 -11.25
N PRO A 518 0.74 -20.44 -12.38
CA PRO A 518 0.25 -19.98 -13.67
C PRO A 518 -0.94 -20.80 -14.13
N VAL A 519 -1.93 -20.12 -14.70
CA VAL A 519 -3.13 -20.70 -15.31
C VAL A 519 -2.99 -20.60 -16.82
N ARG A 520 -3.09 -21.73 -17.51
CA ARG A 520 -2.88 -21.80 -18.96
C ARG A 520 -4.05 -22.47 -19.68
N ASN A 521 -4.35 -21.97 -20.86
CA ASN A 521 -5.23 -22.62 -21.83
C ASN A 521 -4.40 -23.04 -23.05
N GLY A 522 -3.92 -24.28 -23.06
CA GLY A 522 -2.90 -24.74 -23.99
C GLY A 522 -1.58 -23.97 -23.82
N ALA A 523 -1.07 -23.39 -24.90
CA ALA A 523 0.15 -22.56 -24.85
C ALA A 523 -0.09 -21.13 -24.30
N PHE A 524 -1.33 -20.71 -24.19
CA PHE A 524 -1.70 -19.34 -23.80
C PHE A 524 -1.81 -19.20 -22.29
N THR A 525 -1.12 -18.21 -21.70
CA THR A 525 -1.21 -17.89 -20.27
C THR A 525 -2.41 -16.97 -20.03
N VAL A 526 -3.40 -17.43 -19.27
CA VAL A 526 -4.59 -16.67 -18.88
C VAL A 526 -4.25 -15.69 -17.76
N GLY A 527 -3.43 -16.14 -16.79
CA GLY A 527 -3.07 -15.37 -15.61
C GLY A 527 -2.41 -16.26 -14.57
N GLN A 528 -2.54 -15.87 -13.29
CA GLN A 528 -1.99 -16.63 -12.18
C GLN A 528 -2.90 -16.57 -10.95
N VAL A 529 -2.90 -17.63 -10.16
CA VAL A 529 -3.62 -17.72 -8.89
C VAL A 529 -2.66 -18.05 -7.75
N GLU A 530 -3.03 -17.76 -6.53
CA GLU A 530 -2.22 -18.10 -5.36
C GLU A 530 -2.19 -19.61 -5.12
N GLY A 531 -1.05 -20.11 -4.64
CA GLY A 531 -0.85 -21.54 -4.38
C GLY A 531 -1.85 -22.14 -3.38
N ARG A 532 -2.32 -21.35 -2.42
CA ARG A 532 -3.41 -21.76 -1.52
C ARG A 532 -4.70 -22.08 -2.27
N PHE A 533 -5.10 -21.18 -3.17
CA PHE A 533 -6.30 -21.42 -3.99
C PHE A 533 -6.08 -22.58 -4.95
N ALA A 534 -4.91 -22.65 -5.59
CA ALA A 534 -4.54 -23.78 -6.46
C ALA A 534 -4.63 -25.12 -5.75
N GLY A 535 -4.27 -25.18 -4.46
CA GLY A 535 -4.33 -26.38 -3.62
C GLY A 535 -5.73 -26.84 -3.23
N LEU A 536 -6.76 -25.99 -3.46
CA LEU A 536 -8.17 -26.31 -3.21
C LEU A 536 -8.90 -26.78 -4.49
N LEU A 537 -8.26 -26.66 -5.65
CA LEU A 537 -8.87 -27.02 -6.93
C LEU A 537 -8.67 -28.49 -7.26
N GLU A 538 -9.70 -29.08 -7.87
CA GLU A 538 -9.69 -30.41 -8.45
C GLU A 538 -9.97 -30.36 -9.96
N PRO A 539 -9.54 -31.38 -10.75
CA PRO A 539 -9.90 -31.48 -12.15
C PRO A 539 -11.45 -31.52 -12.32
N GLY A 540 -11.96 -30.63 -13.16
CA GLY A 540 -13.40 -30.44 -13.35
C GLY A 540 -13.98 -29.20 -12.67
N ASP A 541 -13.31 -28.66 -11.66
CA ASP A 541 -13.73 -27.42 -11.00
C ASP A 541 -13.78 -26.23 -11.95
N CYS A 542 -14.72 -25.33 -11.69
CA CYS A 542 -14.86 -24.11 -12.48
C CYS A 542 -14.57 -22.89 -11.61
N PHE A 543 -13.71 -22.01 -12.13
CA PHE A 543 -13.38 -20.74 -11.46
C PHE A 543 -13.32 -19.57 -12.45
N VAL A 544 -13.35 -18.35 -11.90
CA VAL A 544 -13.32 -17.10 -12.69
C VAL A 544 -11.93 -16.50 -12.65
N LEU A 545 -11.38 -16.16 -13.82
CA LEU A 545 -10.14 -15.37 -13.94
C LEU A 545 -10.19 -14.54 -15.22
N GLY A 546 -9.89 -13.23 -15.14
CA GLY A 546 -10.04 -12.29 -16.26
C GLY A 546 -11.50 -12.06 -16.66
N ALA A 547 -12.43 -12.15 -15.69
CA ALA A 547 -13.87 -12.10 -15.90
C ALA A 547 -14.37 -13.12 -16.95
N ARG A 548 -13.74 -14.30 -16.98
CA ARG A 548 -14.12 -15.47 -17.77
C ARG A 548 -14.14 -16.70 -16.89
N THR A 549 -15.05 -17.60 -17.19
CA THR A 549 -15.14 -18.89 -16.49
C THR A 549 -14.24 -19.91 -17.13
N TRP A 550 -13.44 -20.58 -16.31
CA TRP A 550 -12.49 -21.60 -16.69
C TRP A 550 -12.77 -22.90 -15.96
N ARG A 551 -12.69 -24.03 -16.65
CA ARG A 551 -12.73 -25.37 -16.05
C ARG A 551 -11.33 -25.94 -15.97
N VAL A 552 -10.94 -26.44 -14.81
CA VAL A 552 -9.66 -27.14 -14.59
C VAL A 552 -9.66 -28.41 -15.42
N ALA A 553 -8.70 -28.53 -16.31
CA ALA A 553 -8.46 -29.74 -17.11
C ALA A 553 -7.46 -30.67 -16.42
N THR A 554 -6.31 -30.11 -16.01
CA THR A 554 -5.28 -30.83 -15.27
C THR A 554 -4.55 -29.90 -14.31
N LEU A 555 -4.09 -30.46 -13.19
CA LEU A 555 -3.26 -29.80 -12.18
C LEU A 555 -1.89 -30.48 -12.17
N SER A 556 -0.85 -29.67 -12.27
CA SER A 556 0.53 -30.14 -12.12
C SER A 556 1.23 -29.30 -11.03
N ALA A 557 2.39 -29.77 -10.54
CA ALA A 557 3.13 -29.09 -9.49
C ALA A 557 3.61 -27.66 -9.82
N GLY A 558 3.43 -27.22 -11.07
CA GLY A 558 3.90 -25.91 -11.53
C GLY A 558 2.89 -25.11 -12.35
N GLU A 559 1.76 -25.69 -12.75
CA GLU A 559 0.75 -24.98 -13.56
C GLU A 559 -0.64 -25.61 -13.50
N ILE A 560 -1.66 -24.84 -13.80
CA ILE A 560 -3.05 -25.26 -13.96
C ILE A 560 -3.42 -25.14 -15.41
N GLN A 561 -3.74 -26.28 -16.06
CA GLN A 561 -4.30 -26.26 -17.41
C GLN A 561 -5.81 -26.14 -17.34
N VAL A 562 -6.37 -25.20 -18.10
CA VAL A 562 -7.80 -24.89 -18.10
C VAL A 562 -8.39 -24.89 -19.49
N ARG A 563 -9.72 -24.98 -19.57
CA ARG A 563 -10.51 -24.78 -20.80
C ARG A 563 -11.62 -23.77 -20.54
N PRO A 564 -12.04 -22.96 -21.53
CA PRO A 564 -13.22 -22.10 -21.38
C PRO A 564 -14.46 -22.94 -20.98
N ALA A 565 -15.24 -22.41 -20.05
CA ALA A 565 -16.45 -23.08 -19.59
C ALA A 565 -17.61 -22.09 -19.46
N ARG A 566 -18.84 -22.65 -19.55
CA ARG A 566 -20.07 -21.97 -19.13
C ARG A 566 -20.64 -22.79 -17.99
N SER A 567 -20.56 -22.30 -16.76
CA SER A 567 -21.08 -22.99 -15.58
C SER A 567 -21.78 -22.01 -14.67
N ALA A 568 -22.92 -22.43 -14.10
CA ALA A 568 -23.62 -21.67 -13.06
C ALA A 568 -22.92 -21.76 -11.70
N LYS A 569 -22.16 -22.83 -11.45
CA LYS A 569 -21.36 -23.00 -10.22
C LYS A 569 -19.90 -22.65 -10.53
N THR A 570 -19.48 -21.47 -10.13
CA THR A 570 -18.10 -21.00 -10.31
C THR A 570 -17.57 -20.46 -9.00
N THR A 571 -16.33 -20.81 -8.67
CA THR A 571 -15.60 -20.23 -7.54
C THR A 571 -14.79 -19.03 -8.03
N VAL A 572 -14.82 -17.93 -7.31
CA VAL A 572 -13.89 -16.83 -7.55
C VAL A 572 -12.63 -17.07 -6.72
N PRO A 573 -11.42 -17.01 -7.32
CA PRO A 573 -10.19 -17.20 -6.57
C PRO A 573 -10.15 -16.29 -5.34
N SER A 574 -9.78 -16.87 -4.20
CA SER A 574 -9.42 -16.08 -3.03
C SER A 574 -7.95 -15.71 -3.16
N TRP A 575 -7.67 -14.43 -3.07
CA TRP A 575 -6.32 -13.92 -2.93
C TRP A 575 -6.11 -13.53 -1.46
N ALA A 576 -5.09 -14.08 -0.83
CA ALA A 576 -4.66 -13.71 0.52
C ALA A 576 -3.94 -12.36 0.49
N GLY A 577 -4.60 -11.33 -0.04
CA GLY A 577 -4.20 -9.96 0.17
C GLY A 577 -4.81 -9.50 1.48
N SER A 578 -4.00 -9.06 2.44
CA SER A 578 -4.53 -8.34 3.59
C SER A 578 -5.37 -7.18 3.06
N ARG A 579 -6.66 -7.13 3.46
CA ARG A 579 -7.46 -5.92 3.26
C ARG A 579 -6.67 -4.79 3.91
N ALA A 580 -6.31 -3.77 3.14
CA ALA A 580 -5.63 -2.62 3.70
C ALA A 580 -6.51 -2.05 4.81
N ALA A 581 -5.98 -2.00 6.02
CA ALA A 581 -6.69 -1.44 7.16
C ALA A 581 -6.99 0.04 6.91
N GLN A 582 -8.08 0.51 7.49
CA GLN A 582 -8.45 1.92 7.44
C GLN A 582 -7.35 2.77 8.10
N SER A 583 -6.94 3.86 7.45
CA SER A 583 -5.91 4.75 7.96
C SER A 583 -6.34 5.47 9.25
N GLU A 584 -5.37 5.94 10.01
CA GLU A 584 -5.62 6.70 11.25
C GLU A 584 -6.42 7.99 10.96
N ARG A 585 -6.15 8.65 9.84
CA ARG A 585 -6.87 9.87 9.41
C ARG A 585 -8.33 9.60 9.09
N VAL A 586 -8.61 8.54 8.35
CA VAL A 586 -10.00 8.14 8.05
C VAL A 586 -10.71 7.69 9.33
N SER A 587 -10.06 6.94 10.21
CA SER A 587 -10.63 6.53 11.50
C SER A 587 -10.99 7.72 12.39
N ALA A 588 -10.10 8.70 12.52
CA ALA A 588 -10.37 9.92 13.26
C ALA A 588 -11.53 10.74 12.64
N SER A 589 -11.62 10.75 11.30
CA SER A 589 -12.76 11.38 10.62
C SER A 589 -14.06 10.59 10.85
N CYS A 590 -14.04 9.26 10.85
CA CYS A 590 -15.20 8.42 11.20
C CYS A 590 -15.71 8.75 12.61
N GLU A 591 -14.81 8.89 13.56
CA GLU A 591 -15.17 9.21 14.95
C GLU A 591 -15.84 10.59 15.06
N ARG A 592 -15.36 11.59 14.32
CA ARG A 592 -16.02 12.90 14.20
C ARG A 592 -17.42 12.81 13.59
N VAL A 593 -17.57 11.99 12.53
CA VAL A 593 -18.88 11.77 11.90
C VAL A 593 -19.82 11.05 12.87
N TRP A 594 -19.37 10.07 13.64
CA TRP A 594 -20.18 9.41 14.65
C TRP A 594 -20.64 10.38 15.75
N ARG A 595 -19.78 11.30 16.20
CA ARG A 595 -20.15 12.36 17.15
C ARG A 595 -21.25 13.25 16.56
N ASP A 596 -21.05 13.75 15.33
CA ASP A 596 -22.01 14.65 14.67
C ASP A 596 -23.35 13.94 14.43
N LEU A 597 -23.36 12.63 14.13
CA LEU A 597 -24.57 11.80 14.02
C LEU A 597 -25.24 11.57 15.38
N ASP A 598 -24.48 11.37 16.45
CA ASP A 598 -25.03 11.28 17.80
C ASP A 598 -25.76 12.56 18.21
N GLU A 599 -25.17 13.72 17.95
CA GLU A 599 -25.78 15.02 18.18
C GLU A 599 -27.03 15.23 17.30
N ALA A 600 -26.95 14.90 16.00
CA ALA A 600 -28.03 15.08 15.04
C ALA A 600 -29.30 14.28 15.40
N THR A 601 -29.17 13.17 16.14
CA THR A 601 -30.27 12.25 16.47
C THR A 601 -30.72 12.30 17.91
N ARG A 602 -30.18 13.23 18.76
CA ARG A 602 -30.54 13.31 20.19
C ARG A 602 -31.95 13.79 20.41
N GLU A 603 -32.38 14.82 19.71
CA GLU A 603 -33.62 15.54 19.98
C GLU A 603 -34.44 15.82 18.71
N GLY A 604 -35.72 16.09 18.86
CA GLY A 604 -36.64 16.50 17.80
C GLY A 604 -37.36 15.36 17.10
N SER A 605 -38.23 15.72 16.15
CA SER A 605 -38.98 14.75 15.36
C SER A 605 -38.06 13.91 14.44
N ARG A 606 -38.55 12.74 14.01
CA ARG A 606 -37.81 11.86 13.09
C ARG A 606 -37.39 12.57 11.80
N ASP A 607 -38.23 13.45 11.27
CA ASP A 607 -37.91 14.19 10.05
C ASP A 607 -36.82 15.25 10.28
N ALA A 608 -36.90 15.99 11.39
CA ALA A 608 -35.85 16.92 11.78
C ALA A 608 -34.49 16.22 12.05
N GLN A 609 -34.50 15.02 12.62
CA GLN A 609 -33.31 14.21 12.79
C GLN A 609 -32.74 13.79 11.43
N ARG A 610 -33.58 13.33 10.50
CA ARG A 610 -33.15 12.94 9.14
C ARG A 610 -32.55 14.13 8.39
N ASP A 611 -33.14 15.33 8.49
CA ASP A 611 -32.59 16.51 7.85
C ASP A 611 -31.18 16.85 8.38
N ARG A 612 -30.96 16.74 9.70
CA ARG A 612 -29.63 16.93 10.30
C ARG A 612 -28.64 15.82 9.89
N VAL A 613 -29.07 14.55 9.90
CA VAL A 613 -28.25 13.42 9.42
C VAL A 613 -27.87 13.62 7.94
N ARG A 614 -28.81 14.10 7.12
CA ARG A 614 -28.56 14.44 5.72
C ARG A 614 -27.48 15.52 5.57
N ALA A 615 -27.53 16.53 6.41
CA ALA A 615 -26.52 17.59 6.41
C ALA A 615 -25.12 17.09 6.84
N VAL A 616 -25.05 16.24 7.88
CA VAL A 616 -23.79 15.63 8.36
C VAL A 616 -23.14 14.80 7.27
N LEU A 617 -23.92 13.98 6.57
CA LEU A 617 -23.42 13.05 5.55
C LEU A 617 -23.25 13.69 4.16
N ALA A 618 -23.85 14.87 3.94
CA ALA A 618 -23.92 15.52 2.64
C ALA A 618 -24.39 14.56 1.52
N THR A 619 -25.51 13.85 1.74
CA THR A 619 -25.99 12.75 0.89
C THR A 619 -27.50 12.89 0.58
N GLY A 620 -28.06 11.95 -0.21
CA GLY A 620 -29.44 11.89 -0.57
C GLY A 620 -30.38 11.27 0.49
N VAL A 621 -31.64 11.12 0.13
CA VAL A 621 -32.69 10.71 1.07
C VAL A 621 -32.54 9.25 1.52
N GLU A 622 -32.23 8.34 0.58
CA GLU A 622 -32.15 6.90 0.89
C GLU A 622 -30.98 6.58 1.81
N ASN A 623 -29.82 7.16 1.52
CA ASN A 623 -28.65 7.04 2.39
C ASN A 623 -28.94 7.59 3.80
N THR A 624 -29.60 8.75 3.86
CA THR A 624 -29.98 9.38 5.14
C THR A 624 -30.88 8.46 5.96
N ARG A 625 -31.88 7.83 5.32
CA ARG A 625 -32.80 6.91 5.97
C ARG A 625 -32.05 5.70 6.56
N ALA A 626 -31.16 5.08 5.77
CA ALA A 626 -30.41 3.91 6.21
C ALA A 626 -29.52 4.20 7.43
N VAL A 627 -28.80 5.33 7.42
CA VAL A 627 -27.93 5.70 8.56
C VAL A 627 -28.74 6.13 9.77
N HIS A 628 -29.85 6.84 9.57
CA HIS A 628 -30.74 7.22 10.69
C HIS A 628 -31.30 5.96 11.39
N GLN A 629 -31.71 4.94 10.66
CA GLN A 629 -32.13 3.64 11.23
C GLN A 629 -30.98 2.95 11.98
N LEU A 630 -29.77 2.89 11.39
CA LEU A 630 -28.59 2.30 12.02
C LEU A 630 -28.29 2.97 13.38
N VAL A 631 -28.26 4.31 13.40
CA VAL A 631 -28.00 5.10 14.63
C VAL A 631 -29.07 4.84 15.69
N ARG A 632 -30.33 4.80 15.31
CA ARG A 632 -31.43 4.54 16.24
C ARG A 632 -31.37 3.12 16.81
N ALA A 633 -31.14 2.11 15.96
CA ALA A 633 -30.99 0.72 16.40
C ALA A 633 -29.80 0.56 17.37
N GLN A 634 -28.69 1.23 17.13
CA GLN A 634 -27.54 1.21 18.03
C GLN A 634 -27.89 1.85 19.38
N ARG A 635 -28.49 3.05 19.36
CA ARG A 635 -28.83 3.80 20.58
C ARG A 635 -29.91 3.15 21.44
N ALA A 636 -30.74 2.30 20.87
CA ALA A 636 -31.75 1.57 21.62
C ALA A 636 -31.16 0.56 22.60
N VAL A 637 -29.96 0.03 22.31
CA VAL A 637 -29.37 -1.05 23.13
C VAL A 637 -28.00 -0.67 23.71
N SER A 638 -27.31 0.33 23.13
CA SER A 638 -25.97 0.73 23.51
C SER A 638 -25.76 2.23 23.21
N ALA A 639 -24.53 2.64 22.93
CA ALA A 639 -24.18 4.00 22.55
C ALA A 639 -23.38 4.03 21.24
N LEU A 640 -23.23 5.23 20.66
CA LEU A 640 -22.31 5.43 19.53
C LEU A 640 -20.88 5.68 20.05
N PRO A 641 -19.86 5.10 19.42
CA PRO A 641 -18.47 5.43 19.71
C PRO A 641 -18.14 6.80 19.12
N THR A 642 -17.84 7.76 19.99
CA THR A 642 -17.59 9.15 19.59
C THR A 642 -16.23 9.64 20.10
N THR A 643 -15.81 10.83 19.67
CA THR A 643 -14.60 11.48 20.21
C THR A 643 -14.62 11.67 21.72
N GLU A 644 -15.80 11.64 22.33
CA GLU A 644 -16.01 11.90 23.77
C GLU A 644 -16.30 10.65 24.57
N ARG A 645 -16.56 9.50 23.92
CA ARG A 645 -17.04 8.29 24.57
C ARG A 645 -16.40 7.05 23.98
N PHE A 646 -15.86 6.20 24.85
CA PHE A 646 -15.44 4.85 24.48
C PHE A 646 -16.54 3.85 24.79
N VAL A 647 -16.90 3.01 23.82
CA VAL A 647 -17.98 2.03 23.98
C VAL A 647 -17.39 0.63 24.02
N VAL A 648 -17.78 -0.13 25.04
CA VAL A 648 -17.47 -1.56 25.20
C VAL A 648 -18.77 -2.33 25.41
N GLU A 649 -18.99 -3.36 24.59
CA GLU A 649 -20.17 -4.20 24.70
C GLU A 649 -19.78 -5.60 25.16
N CYS A 650 -20.48 -6.11 26.18
CA CYS A 650 -20.39 -7.48 26.66
C CYS A 650 -21.63 -8.23 26.19
N VAL A 651 -21.52 -8.98 25.10
CA VAL A 651 -22.64 -9.68 24.47
C VAL A 651 -22.63 -11.14 24.92
N ARG A 652 -23.72 -11.62 25.52
CA ARG A 652 -23.85 -13.01 25.91
C ARG A 652 -24.77 -13.77 24.96
N ASP A 653 -24.22 -14.74 24.27
CA ASP A 653 -24.94 -15.68 23.40
C ASP A 653 -24.82 -17.10 23.98
N GLY A 654 -25.85 -17.54 24.68
CA GLY A 654 -25.85 -18.80 25.38
C GLY A 654 -24.71 -18.89 26.42
N LYS A 655 -23.76 -19.82 26.20
CA LYS A 655 -22.58 -19.99 27.06
C LYS A 655 -21.38 -19.13 26.66
N ARG A 656 -21.44 -18.50 25.49
CA ARG A 656 -20.35 -17.66 24.98
C ARG A 656 -20.50 -16.23 25.49
N LEU A 657 -19.38 -15.64 25.82
CA LEU A 657 -19.28 -14.21 26.12
C LEU A 657 -18.39 -13.56 25.07
N HIS A 658 -18.91 -12.51 24.47
CA HIS A 658 -18.17 -11.70 23.50
C HIS A 658 -17.92 -10.31 24.13
N VAL A 659 -16.68 -9.88 24.11
CA VAL A 659 -16.28 -8.53 24.50
C VAL A 659 -15.93 -7.77 23.25
N VAL A 660 -16.72 -6.74 22.91
CA VAL A 660 -16.56 -5.91 21.71
C VAL A 660 -16.13 -4.52 22.15
N ALA A 661 -14.93 -4.13 21.82
CA ALA A 661 -14.39 -2.79 22.10
C ALA A 661 -14.38 -1.96 20.81
N PHE A 662 -15.16 -0.88 20.74
CA PHE A 662 -15.23 0.01 19.59
C PHE A 662 -14.08 1.02 19.59
N THR A 663 -12.93 0.58 19.24
CA THR A 663 -11.69 1.36 19.28
C THR A 663 -11.51 2.31 18.10
N LEU A 664 -12.11 2.03 16.93
CA LEU A 664 -11.86 2.69 15.63
C LEU A 664 -10.36 2.77 15.28
N ALA A 665 -9.59 1.75 15.68
CA ALA A 665 -8.15 1.71 15.49
C ALA A 665 -7.72 1.17 14.11
N GLY A 666 -8.65 0.69 13.29
CA GLY A 666 -8.35 -0.05 12.07
C GLY A 666 -8.10 -1.54 12.36
N ALA A 667 -8.33 -2.40 11.38
CA ALA A 667 -8.37 -3.85 11.57
C ALA A 667 -7.05 -4.43 12.12
N THR A 668 -5.88 -3.94 11.67
CA THR A 668 -4.57 -4.42 12.12
C THR A 668 -4.29 -4.07 13.58
N ALA A 669 -4.51 -2.82 13.98
CA ALA A 669 -4.34 -2.40 15.38
C ALA A 669 -5.39 -3.07 16.30
N ASN A 670 -6.62 -3.27 15.81
CA ASN A 670 -7.65 -4.01 16.52
C ASN A 670 -7.27 -5.48 16.74
N GLU A 671 -6.51 -6.09 15.83
CA GLU A 671 -6.00 -7.44 16.04
C GLU A 671 -4.98 -7.49 17.19
N VAL A 672 -4.08 -6.50 17.32
CA VAL A 672 -3.17 -6.39 18.46
C VAL A 672 -3.97 -6.29 19.76
N ILE A 673 -4.96 -5.38 19.81
CA ILE A 673 -5.80 -5.17 20.99
C ILE A 673 -6.54 -6.45 21.39
N ALA A 674 -7.20 -7.10 20.44
CA ALA A 674 -7.96 -8.32 20.69
C ALA A 674 -7.06 -9.48 21.17
N ARG A 675 -5.87 -9.62 20.60
CA ARG A 675 -4.88 -10.62 21.01
C ARG A 675 -4.32 -10.36 22.39
N ALA A 676 -4.05 -9.10 22.74
CA ALA A 676 -3.62 -8.71 24.08
C ALA A 676 -4.69 -9.04 25.12
N ILE A 677 -5.96 -8.72 24.86
CA ILE A 677 -7.08 -9.12 25.73
C ILE A 677 -7.08 -10.64 25.93
N GLY A 678 -6.97 -11.41 24.84
CA GLY A 678 -6.92 -12.87 24.86
C GLY A 678 -5.76 -13.42 25.72
N ALA A 679 -4.55 -12.86 25.58
CA ALA A 679 -3.37 -13.25 26.34
C ALA A 679 -3.56 -12.96 27.85
N ARG A 680 -4.06 -11.77 28.19
CA ARG A 680 -4.33 -11.35 29.59
C ARG A 680 -5.37 -12.25 30.27
N VAL A 681 -6.46 -12.53 29.57
CA VAL A 681 -7.50 -13.43 30.09
C VAL A 681 -6.98 -14.85 30.24
N ARG A 682 -6.23 -15.36 29.28
CA ARG A 682 -5.61 -16.70 29.39
C ARG A 682 -4.66 -16.81 30.58
N ARG A 683 -3.84 -15.78 30.83
CA ARG A 683 -2.95 -15.74 32.03
C ARG A 683 -3.74 -15.72 33.34
N ALA A 684 -4.83 -14.95 33.39
CA ALA A 684 -5.63 -14.80 34.61
C ALA A 684 -6.56 -15.99 34.87
N THR A 685 -7.10 -16.66 33.84
CA THR A 685 -8.19 -17.63 33.99
C THR A 685 -7.93 -18.99 33.36
N GLY A 686 -6.89 -19.14 32.53
CA GLY A 686 -6.65 -20.33 31.71
C GLY A 686 -7.63 -20.47 30.52
N ALA A 687 -8.56 -19.54 30.31
CA ALA A 687 -9.55 -19.63 29.25
C ALA A 687 -8.96 -19.30 27.89
N GLY A 688 -9.21 -20.16 26.90
CA GLY A 688 -8.94 -19.85 25.49
C GLY A 688 -9.98 -18.89 24.90
N CYS A 689 -9.59 -18.16 23.86
CA CYS A 689 -10.45 -17.23 23.17
C CYS A 689 -10.33 -17.32 21.65
N GLU A 690 -11.37 -16.85 20.97
CA GLU A 690 -11.39 -16.58 19.54
C GLU A 690 -11.34 -15.06 19.31
N VAL A 691 -10.57 -14.62 18.32
CA VAL A 691 -10.40 -13.21 17.98
C VAL A 691 -11.07 -12.92 16.65
N SER A 692 -11.87 -11.86 16.59
CA SER A 692 -12.50 -11.36 15.37
C SER A 692 -12.42 -9.84 15.34
N VAL A 693 -12.00 -9.25 14.23
CA VAL A 693 -11.77 -7.80 14.15
C VAL A 693 -12.26 -7.20 12.84
N ASN A 694 -12.57 -5.93 12.89
CA ASN A 694 -12.75 -5.08 11.72
C ASN A 694 -12.12 -3.70 11.98
N ASP A 695 -12.35 -2.72 11.10
CA ASP A 695 -11.76 -1.39 11.26
C ASP A 695 -12.33 -0.62 12.46
N GLU A 696 -13.55 -0.92 12.91
CA GLU A 696 -14.25 -0.24 14.00
C GLU A 696 -13.97 -0.85 15.35
N CYS A 697 -13.87 -2.17 15.44
CA CYS A 697 -13.84 -2.82 16.75
C CYS A 697 -12.94 -4.05 16.81
N ALA A 698 -12.49 -4.32 18.03
CA ALA A 698 -11.87 -5.56 18.46
C ALA A 698 -12.91 -6.41 19.20
N CYS A 699 -13.10 -7.68 18.80
CA CYS A 699 -14.00 -8.62 19.44
C CYS A 699 -13.23 -9.85 19.91
N VAL A 700 -13.39 -10.21 21.18
CA VAL A 700 -12.83 -11.41 21.77
C VAL A 700 -13.96 -12.28 22.33
N THR A 701 -14.01 -13.53 21.89
CA THR A 701 -15.04 -14.50 22.24
C THR A 701 -14.49 -15.56 23.18
N PHE A 702 -15.13 -15.73 24.31
CA PHE A 702 -14.81 -16.73 25.33
C PHE A 702 -15.90 -17.78 25.41
N ALA A 703 -15.53 -19.05 25.28
CA ALA A 703 -16.50 -20.16 25.31
C ALA A 703 -17.00 -20.48 26.75
N LYS A 704 -16.24 -20.16 27.79
CA LYS A 704 -16.46 -20.61 29.17
C LYS A 704 -16.20 -19.54 30.23
N LEU A 705 -16.38 -18.27 29.97
CA LEU A 705 -16.25 -17.24 30.99
C LEU A 705 -17.58 -17.12 31.78
N ALA A 706 -17.54 -17.47 33.08
CA ALA A 706 -18.75 -17.62 33.89
C ALA A 706 -19.50 -16.31 34.18
N ARG A 707 -18.78 -15.19 34.27
CA ARG A 707 -19.33 -13.87 34.53
C ARG A 707 -18.87 -12.85 33.51
N ALA A 708 -19.71 -11.87 33.23
CA ALA A 708 -19.28 -10.68 32.48
C ALA A 708 -18.25 -9.91 33.36
N PRO A 709 -17.16 -9.39 32.75
CA PRO A 709 -16.18 -8.58 33.47
C PRO A 709 -16.80 -7.26 33.91
N ASP A 710 -16.40 -6.79 35.10
CA ASP A 710 -16.70 -5.45 35.57
C ASP A 710 -15.80 -4.40 34.87
N GLU A 711 -16.04 -3.13 35.16
CA GLU A 711 -15.30 -2.03 34.53
C GLU A 711 -13.81 -2.08 34.88
N GLU A 712 -13.44 -2.43 36.12
CA GLU A 712 -12.04 -2.52 36.55
C GLU A 712 -11.30 -3.61 35.75
N THR A 713 -11.92 -4.77 35.61
CA THR A 713 -11.40 -5.88 34.80
C THR A 713 -11.27 -5.50 33.32
N LEU A 714 -12.27 -4.82 32.76
CA LEU A 714 -12.20 -4.35 31.37
C LEU A 714 -11.10 -3.32 31.15
N ARG A 715 -10.90 -2.42 32.09
CA ARG A 715 -9.79 -1.45 32.06
C ARG A 715 -8.43 -2.12 32.13
N ALA A 716 -8.28 -3.17 32.95
CA ALA A 716 -7.06 -3.97 32.98
C ALA A 716 -6.84 -4.71 31.67
N TRP A 717 -7.87 -5.30 31.06
CA TRP A 717 -7.76 -5.99 29.76
C TRP A 717 -7.44 -5.06 28.60
N LEU A 718 -7.93 -3.83 28.62
CA LEU A 718 -7.74 -2.80 27.60
C LEU A 718 -6.63 -1.79 27.95
N SER A 719 -5.74 -2.16 28.90
CA SER A 719 -4.58 -1.35 29.25
C SER A 719 -3.62 -1.17 28.05
N PRO A 720 -3.05 0.02 27.81
CA PRO A 720 -2.01 0.23 26.82
C PRO A 720 -0.65 -0.38 27.21
N HIS A 721 -0.47 -0.80 28.48
CA HIS A 721 0.80 -1.33 28.96
C HIS A 721 1.01 -2.77 28.50
N GLU A 722 2.26 -3.15 28.25
CA GLU A 722 2.70 -4.52 27.91
C GLU A 722 2.07 -5.09 26.62
N LEU A 723 1.51 -4.25 25.73
CA LEU A 723 0.87 -4.72 24.50
C LEU A 723 1.79 -5.51 23.59
N PHE A 724 3.06 -5.14 23.54
CA PHE A 724 4.07 -5.84 22.75
C PHE A 724 4.27 -7.27 23.23
N ASP A 725 4.47 -7.43 24.55
CA ASP A 725 4.69 -8.74 25.17
C ASP A 725 3.44 -9.61 25.11
N ASP A 726 2.25 -9.03 25.34
CA ASP A 726 0.96 -9.70 25.19
C ASP A 726 0.73 -10.21 23.77
N LEU A 727 1.09 -9.40 22.76
CA LEU A 727 1.01 -9.80 21.37
C LEU A 727 1.92 -11.01 21.09
N LEU A 728 3.17 -10.96 21.55
CA LEU A 728 4.13 -12.04 21.38
C LEU A 728 3.65 -13.32 22.05
N ASP A 729 3.17 -13.23 23.29
CA ASP A 729 2.57 -14.36 24.03
C ASP A 729 1.40 -15.01 23.26
N SER A 730 0.58 -14.18 22.60
CA SER A 730 -0.58 -14.66 21.84
C SER A 730 -0.19 -15.36 20.55
N LEU A 731 0.97 -15.03 19.99
CA LEU A 731 1.45 -15.50 18.68
C LEU A 731 2.47 -16.64 18.81
N ASP A 732 3.00 -16.91 20.02
CA ASP A 732 4.06 -17.88 20.23
C ASP A 732 3.66 -19.28 19.73
N GLY A 733 4.47 -19.81 18.79
CA GLY A 733 4.20 -21.10 18.11
C GLY A 733 3.02 -21.11 17.14
N GLY A 734 2.39 -19.95 16.90
CA GLY A 734 1.22 -19.84 16.01
C GLY A 734 1.54 -19.76 14.51
N VAL A 735 0.56 -20.11 13.69
CA VAL A 735 0.63 -20.09 12.22
C VAL A 735 1.01 -18.69 11.68
N LEU A 736 0.54 -17.64 12.34
CA LEU A 736 0.81 -16.27 11.92
C LEU A 736 2.28 -15.90 12.13
N ALA A 737 2.87 -16.23 13.28
CA ALA A 737 4.29 -16.00 13.53
C ALA A 737 5.17 -16.74 12.54
N ALA A 738 4.86 -18.01 12.24
CA ALA A 738 5.59 -18.82 11.24
C ALA A 738 5.46 -18.23 9.81
N ALA A 739 4.32 -17.64 9.48
CA ALA A 739 4.12 -16.96 8.18
C ALA A 739 5.00 -15.72 8.04
N TYR A 740 5.05 -14.87 9.07
CA TYR A 740 5.92 -13.68 9.08
C TYR A 740 7.40 -14.05 9.18
N PHE A 741 7.74 -15.13 9.92
CA PHE A 741 9.11 -15.64 9.96
C PHE A 741 9.61 -16.06 8.58
N ARG A 742 8.77 -16.66 7.75
CA ARG A 742 9.11 -16.98 6.35
C ARG A 742 9.48 -15.72 5.57
N GLU A 743 8.77 -14.61 5.78
CA GLU A 743 9.09 -13.32 5.17
C GLU A 743 10.46 -12.81 5.64
N VAL A 744 10.66 -12.72 6.95
CA VAL A 744 11.90 -12.26 7.57
C VAL A 744 13.09 -13.12 7.11
N ALA A 745 12.98 -14.45 7.16
CA ALA A 745 14.03 -15.37 6.74
C ALA A 745 14.39 -15.23 5.25
N ARG A 746 13.42 -14.87 4.40
CA ARG A 746 13.66 -14.59 2.98
C ARG A 746 14.34 -13.25 2.76
N VAL A 747 13.87 -12.19 3.41
CA VAL A 747 14.46 -10.84 3.32
C VAL A 747 15.91 -10.88 3.82
N ALA A 748 16.17 -11.54 4.95
CA ALA A 748 17.50 -11.73 5.51
C ALA A 748 18.36 -12.77 4.76
N GLN A 749 17.88 -13.31 3.63
CA GLN A 749 18.64 -14.25 2.78
C GLN A 749 18.98 -15.61 3.40
N LEU A 750 18.29 -16.01 4.49
CA LEU A 750 18.49 -17.35 5.07
C LEU A 750 17.83 -18.43 4.21
N TRP A 751 16.61 -18.15 3.73
CA TRP A 751 15.77 -19.11 3.00
C TRP A 751 15.37 -18.62 1.61
N SER A 752 15.20 -19.57 0.64
CA SER A 752 14.72 -19.30 -0.72
C SER A 752 13.79 -20.42 -1.18
N PRO A 753 12.67 -20.12 -1.87
CA PRO A 753 11.67 -21.12 -2.28
C PRO A 753 12.15 -22.10 -3.35
N GLU A 754 13.17 -21.76 -4.15
CA GLU A 754 13.56 -22.53 -5.35
C GLU A 754 14.32 -23.83 -5.08
N ARG A 755 14.71 -24.15 -3.84
CA ARG A 755 15.61 -25.27 -3.51
C ARG A 755 15.13 -26.31 -2.51
N HIS A 756 13.89 -26.23 -2.05
CA HIS A 756 13.49 -27.19 -0.99
C HIS A 756 12.66 -28.34 -1.55
N ARG A 757 13.32 -29.23 -2.29
CA ARG A 757 12.88 -30.63 -2.43
C ARG A 757 13.37 -31.52 -1.27
N GLY A 758 13.73 -30.92 -0.13
CA GLY A 758 14.23 -31.67 1.03
C GLY A 758 14.28 -30.84 2.32
N ALA A 759 13.67 -31.36 3.33
CA ALA A 759 13.88 -31.31 4.77
C ALA A 759 13.75 -30.01 5.57
N VAL A 760 14.15 -28.80 5.13
CA VAL A 760 14.16 -27.63 6.01
C VAL A 760 13.13 -26.59 5.56
N THR A 761 11.98 -26.56 6.22
CA THR A 761 10.94 -25.56 5.99
C THR A 761 11.17 -24.33 6.87
N PRO A 762 10.65 -23.14 6.50
CA PRO A 762 10.68 -21.95 7.37
C PRO A 762 10.04 -22.18 8.75
N GLY A 763 8.98 -23.00 8.80
CA GLY A 763 8.34 -23.37 10.07
C GLY A 763 9.27 -24.18 10.98
N LEU A 764 9.97 -25.17 10.41
CA LEU A 764 10.95 -25.94 11.18
C LEU A 764 12.11 -25.05 11.68
N LEU A 765 12.60 -24.15 10.84
CA LEU A 765 13.65 -23.19 11.26
C LEU A 765 13.14 -22.30 12.39
N TYR A 766 11.92 -21.80 12.29
CA TYR A 766 11.29 -21.01 13.34
C TYR A 766 11.23 -21.77 14.67
N ASP A 767 10.78 -23.02 14.65
CA ASP A 767 10.66 -23.84 15.85
C ASP A 767 12.04 -24.17 16.48
N VAL A 768 13.04 -24.44 15.63
CA VAL A 768 14.42 -24.70 16.09
C VAL A 768 15.03 -23.47 16.74
N LEU A 769 14.95 -22.31 16.07
CA LEU A 769 15.51 -21.06 16.60
C LEU A 769 14.80 -20.65 17.89
N ARG A 770 13.48 -20.70 17.92
CA ARG A 770 12.69 -20.36 19.10
C ARG A 770 13.08 -21.19 20.31
N LYS A 771 13.38 -22.47 20.12
CA LYS A 771 13.71 -23.40 21.19
C LYS A 771 15.18 -23.32 21.64
N HIS A 772 16.09 -23.08 20.71
CA HIS A 772 17.54 -23.25 20.95
C HIS A 772 18.34 -21.94 20.88
N ASP A 773 17.76 -20.89 20.29
CA ASP A 773 18.39 -19.57 20.14
C ASP A 773 17.31 -18.47 20.13
N PRO A 774 16.63 -18.20 21.27
CA PRO A 774 15.50 -17.26 21.34
C PRO A 774 15.89 -15.80 21.06
N ASP A 775 17.18 -15.46 21.14
CA ASP A 775 17.73 -14.13 20.87
C ASP A 775 18.31 -14.00 19.45
N HIS A 776 18.14 -15.04 18.64
CA HIS A 776 18.58 -15.03 17.26
C HIS A 776 18.09 -13.80 16.50
N LEU A 777 18.96 -13.18 15.68
CA LEU A 777 18.67 -11.97 14.91
C LEU A 777 17.34 -12.02 14.16
N LEU A 778 17.01 -13.14 13.53
CA LEU A 778 15.75 -13.29 12.79
C LEU A 778 14.52 -13.32 13.70
N LEU A 779 14.63 -13.78 14.95
CA LEU A 779 13.53 -13.72 15.90
C LEU A 779 13.36 -12.29 16.44
N ARG A 780 14.46 -11.55 16.63
CA ARG A 780 14.40 -10.11 16.94
C ARG A 780 13.73 -9.35 15.79
N ALA A 781 14.14 -9.59 14.56
CA ALA A 781 13.52 -9.00 13.37
C ALA A 781 12.04 -9.40 13.21
N LEU A 782 11.67 -10.65 13.53
CA LEU A 782 10.28 -11.12 13.50
C LEU A 782 9.41 -10.36 14.51
N ARG A 783 9.87 -10.23 15.74
CA ARG A 783 9.14 -9.50 16.80
C ARG A 783 8.83 -8.07 16.36
N PHE A 784 9.83 -7.37 15.83
CA PHE A 784 9.65 -6.01 15.30
C PHE A 784 8.73 -5.99 14.08
N THR A 785 8.89 -6.95 13.16
CA THR A 785 8.02 -7.07 11.97
C THR A 785 6.56 -7.29 12.34
N LEU A 786 6.28 -8.17 13.29
CA LEU A 786 4.92 -8.43 13.78
C LEU A 786 4.31 -7.17 14.40
N TRP A 787 5.07 -6.49 15.26
CA TRP A 787 4.62 -5.26 15.90
C TRP A 787 4.26 -4.16 14.89
N THR A 788 5.10 -3.96 13.89
CA THR A 788 4.89 -2.93 12.87
C THR A 788 3.83 -3.34 11.83
N ALA A 789 3.81 -4.60 11.40
CA ALA A 789 2.84 -5.07 10.40
C ALA A 789 1.40 -5.12 10.93
N LEU A 790 1.23 -5.37 12.23
CA LEU A 790 -0.06 -5.33 12.91
C LEU A 790 -0.39 -3.93 13.48
N ASP A 791 0.42 -2.93 13.20
CA ASP A 791 0.22 -1.54 13.65
C ASP A 791 0.11 -1.41 15.20
N GLY A 792 1.00 -2.12 15.91
CA GLY A 792 1.10 -2.08 17.36
C GLY A 792 1.25 -0.66 17.95
N PRO A 793 2.10 0.21 17.38
CA PRO A 793 2.23 1.58 17.84
C PRO A 793 0.91 2.36 17.80
N ARG A 794 0.06 2.12 16.80
CA ARG A 794 -1.28 2.73 16.73
C ARG A 794 -2.21 2.15 17.79
N ALA A 795 -2.17 0.82 18.02
CA ALA A 795 -2.94 0.18 19.08
C ALA A 795 -2.62 0.78 20.44
N GLU A 796 -1.34 0.98 20.75
CA GLU A 796 -0.88 1.56 22.01
C GLU A 796 -1.31 3.02 22.18
N ARG A 797 -1.09 3.87 21.17
CA ARG A 797 -1.56 5.27 21.19
C ARG A 797 -3.07 5.34 21.37
N ARG A 798 -3.80 4.48 20.64
CA ARG A 798 -5.26 4.49 20.68
C ARG A 798 -5.81 4.06 22.04
N LEU A 799 -5.30 3.00 22.64
CA LEU A 799 -5.70 2.59 23.98
C LEU A 799 -5.34 3.64 25.04
N THR A 800 -4.18 4.29 24.92
CA THR A 800 -3.77 5.39 25.82
C THR A 800 -4.77 6.56 25.75
N GLU A 801 -5.25 6.88 24.55
CA GLU A 801 -6.27 7.92 24.35
C GLU A 801 -7.62 7.49 24.92
N LEU A 802 -8.08 6.28 24.61
CA LEU A 802 -9.38 5.76 25.04
C LEU A 802 -9.45 5.54 26.57
N ALA A 803 -8.34 5.23 27.23
CA ALA A 803 -8.30 5.09 28.68
C ALA A 803 -8.69 6.38 29.44
N ARG A 804 -8.51 7.54 28.80
CA ARG A 804 -8.81 8.87 29.36
C ARG A 804 -10.25 9.33 29.14
N ARG A 805 -10.99 8.63 28.26
CA ARG A 805 -12.38 8.99 27.94
C ARG A 805 -13.35 8.38 28.94
N PRO A 806 -14.57 8.94 29.07
CA PRO A 806 -15.68 8.25 29.69
C PRO A 806 -16.00 6.92 29.00
N TRP A 807 -16.14 5.84 29.74
CA TRP A 807 -16.51 4.53 29.22
C TRP A 807 -18.02 4.33 29.29
N HIS A 808 -18.59 3.78 28.23
CA HIS A 808 -19.94 3.25 28.19
C HIS A 808 -19.86 1.73 28.03
N ILE A 809 -20.23 1.01 29.09
CA ILE A 809 -20.20 -0.45 29.12
C ILE A 809 -21.64 -0.95 29.05
N ALA A 810 -21.96 -1.70 27.98
CA ALA A 810 -23.28 -2.27 27.77
C ALA A 810 -23.23 -3.78 27.90
N ALA A 811 -24.12 -4.34 28.73
CA ALA A 811 -24.36 -5.77 28.83
C ALA A 811 -25.57 -6.15 27.95
N LEU A 812 -25.32 -6.93 26.89
CA LEU A 812 -26.30 -7.21 25.83
C LEU A 812 -26.59 -8.70 25.71
N ALA A 813 -27.85 -9.03 25.42
CA ALA A 813 -28.30 -10.39 25.11
C ALA A 813 -28.16 -10.74 23.62
N ALA A 814 -27.88 -9.74 22.77
CA ALA A 814 -27.70 -9.92 21.33
C ALA A 814 -26.73 -8.83 20.82
N PRO A 815 -26.05 -9.04 19.67
CA PRO A 815 -25.19 -8.04 19.06
C PRO A 815 -25.94 -6.74 18.76
N SER A 816 -25.29 -5.61 19.02
CA SER A 816 -25.78 -4.29 18.61
C SER A 816 -25.65 -4.09 17.10
N ALA A 817 -26.31 -3.08 16.55
CA ALA A 817 -26.27 -2.82 15.10
C ALA A 817 -24.84 -2.59 14.57
N LEU A 818 -23.96 -1.94 15.33
CA LEU A 818 -22.58 -1.70 14.94
C LEU A 818 -21.67 -2.92 15.11
N SER A 819 -22.00 -3.85 16.01
CA SER A 819 -21.20 -5.06 16.25
C SER A 819 -21.54 -6.20 15.28
N ILE A 820 -22.70 -6.16 14.59
CA ILE A 820 -23.11 -7.20 13.64
C ILE A 820 -22.02 -7.61 12.64
N PRO A 821 -21.28 -6.68 11.98
CA PRO A 821 -20.27 -7.07 11.00
C PRO A 821 -19.15 -7.95 11.57
N VAL A 822 -18.70 -7.71 12.81
CA VAL A 822 -17.66 -8.52 13.44
C VAL A 822 -18.18 -9.89 13.87
N PHE A 823 -19.45 -9.97 14.29
CA PHE A 823 -20.10 -11.26 14.58
C PHE A 823 -20.32 -12.08 13.31
N ALA A 824 -20.79 -11.45 12.27
CA ALA A 824 -21.02 -12.13 11.00
C ALA A 824 -19.69 -12.67 10.42
N TRP A 825 -18.61 -11.95 10.59
CA TRP A 825 -17.29 -12.43 10.21
C TRP A 825 -16.84 -13.65 11.05
N ALA A 826 -17.12 -13.66 12.35
CA ALA A 826 -16.86 -14.81 13.22
C ALA A 826 -17.69 -16.06 12.84
N MET A 827 -18.87 -15.87 12.24
CA MET A 827 -19.73 -16.97 11.77
C MET A 827 -19.29 -17.57 10.43
N ARG A 828 -18.34 -16.97 9.73
CA ARG A 828 -17.91 -17.36 8.38
C ARG A 828 -17.47 -18.83 8.29
N ASP A 829 -16.77 -19.32 9.29
CA ASP A 829 -16.25 -20.69 9.32
C ASP A 829 -17.32 -21.74 9.63
N ALA A 830 -18.51 -21.28 10.09
CA ALA A 830 -19.65 -22.15 10.41
C ALA A 830 -20.68 -22.27 9.27
N VAL A 831 -20.50 -21.52 8.17
CA VAL A 831 -21.46 -21.45 7.07
C VAL A 831 -21.08 -22.41 5.95
N ALA A 832 -22.04 -23.22 5.50
CA ALA A 832 -21.90 -24.21 4.44
C ALA A 832 -21.61 -23.62 3.04
N PRO A 833 -20.95 -24.35 2.14
CA PRO A 833 -20.17 -23.79 1.03
C PRO A 833 -20.92 -23.36 -0.24
N ASP A 834 -22.24 -23.49 -0.35
CA ASP A 834 -22.92 -23.23 -1.65
C ASP A 834 -23.02 -21.74 -2.04
N ASP A 835 -23.22 -20.82 -1.11
CA ASP A 835 -23.04 -19.36 -1.26
C ASP A 835 -22.77 -18.70 0.11
N PRO A 836 -21.51 -18.68 0.56
CA PRO A 836 -21.16 -18.14 1.87
C PRO A 836 -21.52 -16.65 2.03
N GLU A 837 -21.49 -15.88 0.95
CA GLU A 837 -21.81 -14.45 0.99
C GLU A 837 -23.31 -14.23 1.23
N ALA A 838 -24.17 -14.97 0.54
CA ALA A 838 -25.62 -14.88 0.72
C ALA A 838 -26.05 -15.34 2.12
N ALA A 839 -25.46 -16.44 2.61
CA ALA A 839 -25.76 -16.96 3.93
C ALA A 839 -25.34 -16.01 5.07
N LEU A 840 -24.17 -15.41 4.95
CA LEU A 840 -23.68 -14.41 5.90
C LEU A 840 -24.52 -13.11 5.83
N ALA A 841 -24.92 -12.69 4.64
CA ALA A 841 -25.83 -11.55 4.47
C ALA A 841 -27.19 -11.82 5.14
N ALA A 842 -27.74 -13.02 4.98
CA ALA A 842 -28.99 -13.41 5.63
C ALA A 842 -28.87 -13.46 7.16
N ALA A 843 -27.77 -14.01 7.68
CA ALA A 843 -27.51 -14.04 9.12
C ALA A 843 -27.37 -12.62 9.71
N ALA A 844 -26.63 -11.76 9.03
CA ALA A 844 -26.46 -10.38 9.43
C ALA A 844 -27.79 -9.59 9.35
N HIS A 845 -28.62 -9.85 8.34
CA HIS A 845 -29.96 -9.28 8.23
C HIS A 845 -30.85 -9.70 9.41
N ALA A 846 -30.87 -10.98 9.76
CA ALA A 846 -31.63 -11.47 10.90
C ALA A 846 -31.18 -10.83 12.24
N LEU A 847 -29.88 -10.66 12.43
CA LEU A 847 -29.34 -9.97 13.62
C LEU A 847 -29.77 -8.50 13.64
N PHE A 848 -29.75 -7.83 12.50
CA PHE A 848 -30.17 -6.42 12.42
C PHE A 848 -31.66 -6.25 12.68
N GLN A 849 -32.51 -7.11 12.12
CA GLN A 849 -33.95 -7.07 12.37
C GLN A 849 -34.24 -7.20 13.89
N ARG A 850 -33.49 -8.06 14.60
CA ARG A 850 -33.61 -8.16 16.07
C ARG A 850 -33.22 -6.86 16.77
N ALA A 851 -32.12 -6.23 16.35
CA ALA A 851 -31.67 -4.96 16.91
C ALA A 851 -32.64 -3.82 16.60
N ALA A 852 -33.21 -3.79 15.39
CA ALA A 852 -34.21 -2.79 14.99
C ALA A 852 -35.53 -2.97 15.73
N ALA A 853 -36.00 -4.21 15.96
CA ALA A 853 -37.20 -4.50 16.74
C ALA A 853 -37.07 -3.99 18.19
N LEU A 854 -35.88 -4.08 18.80
CA LEU A 854 -35.63 -3.51 20.13
C LEU A 854 -35.72 -1.97 20.14
N ALA A 855 -35.49 -1.33 19.00
CA ALA A 855 -35.62 0.12 18.84
C ALA A 855 -37.06 0.60 18.68
N GLY A 856 -38.04 -0.30 18.63
CA GLY A 856 -39.46 0.05 18.41
C GLY A 856 -39.73 0.60 17.01
N ASP A 857 -38.96 0.20 16.02
CA ASP A 857 -39.25 0.48 14.62
C ASP A 857 -40.12 -0.68 14.08
N ASP A 858 -41.42 -0.45 14.00
CA ASP A 858 -42.26 -1.19 13.06
C ASP A 858 -41.71 -0.90 11.66
N ALA A 859 -41.33 -1.96 10.94
CA ALA A 859 -40.56 -2.04 9.69
C ALA A 859 -40.98 -1.08 8.58
#